data_878e8ac58988d0df7bb98c6ab4f29b71
#
_entry.id   878e8ac58988d0df7bb98c6ab4f29b71
#
_cell.length_a   1.000
_cell.length_b   1.000
_cell.length_c   1.000
_cell.angle_alpha   90.00
_cell.angle_beta   90.00
_cell.angle_gamma   90.00
#
_symmetry.space_group_name_H-M   'P 1'
#
loop_
_entity.id
_entity.type
_entity.pdbx_description
1 polymer ?
#
loop_
_entity_poly.entity_id
_entity_poly.type
_entity_poly.pdbx_seq_one_letter_code
_entity_poly.pdbx_strand_id
1 'polypeptide(L)'
;MEHIIIGTAGHIDHGKTALIRALTGRNTDTNKEEKERGITIDLGFTWFDLPNGDRAGIVDVPGHEKFLPNMLSGVYGMDLVLLVIALDEGIKPQTIEHMEILSQLHIENGILVFTKLDLVDEEWKELMIEEIREEIKMLGDDRFAAWPEVCVSSKTGEGIENLKIIIVENILRTHHSRDTSGAFRMPIDRILSLPGRGTVIAGTILEGEVHPDDKIMLYPKETEARIRSIQVHGQNAEKATAGQRAAFLLPGIKKEELKRGNVAAAIHSMNPSERLDVKVTMSAHTERILKHQSRLHLHIGAGQVLCRVILFGKNELAPGESGYAQLVLEEKIAVKKRDTFVLRFYSPLETIGGGIVLDAAAKKHKRTNPAVVEELKQKEENKESDILLEWIRSQKKSPVTIEQIKSLLEINEEEISNMLYECMKKQQIVSFIYRKCTYYWPRESEHNMWEKMEEWLQKYHQRYPYRCGATKKELQKELFSGWENKTFEAYLSYLESFWQSRTDIASESDKQTGSRIKRNEDLICLSDFEIQHDKKFQQIEAYILKTLEEAGYQLLLYKELRPQNVDEECFEDIFTVLKNEGKLIEIADSYYVTKVKLQAVIEKVEQHFRENKILTYSEMRDNLEISRKTAKMWIEYLDKIKITMRCGNETERVAFGLKE
;
A
#
# COMPACT_ATOMS: atom_id res chain seq x y z
N MET A 1 -12.73 18.54 7.60
CA MET A 1 -12.60 19.79 6.82
C MET A 1 -11.74 19.46 5.62
N GLU A 2 -12.31 19.48 4.46
CA GLU A 2 -11.57 19.29 3.22
C GLU A 2 -10.91 20.61 2.80
N HIS A 3 -9.70 20.53 2.31
CA HIS A 3 -8.95 21.69 1.87
C HIS A 3 -8.93 21.71 0.35
N ILE A 4 -9.52 22.71 -0.24
CA ILE A 4 -9.76 22.82 -1.67
C ILE A 4 -9.06 24.07 -2.19
N ILE A 5 -8.45 23.95 -3.37
CA ILE A 5 -7.84 25.05 -4.08
C ILE A 5 -8.62 25.34 -5.34
N ILE A 6 -9.16 26.54 -5.44
CA ILE A 6 -9.88 27.06 -6.58
C ILE A 6 -8.94 27.97 -7.38
N GLY A 7 -8.81 27.73 -8.67
CA GLY A 7 -8.05 28.60 -9.56
C GLY A 7 -8.94 29.37 -10.52
N THR A 8 -8.44 30.53 -11.01
CA THR A 8 -9.08 31.22 -12.13
C THR A 8 -8.35 30.94 -13.43
N ALA A 9 -9.06 30.96 -14.56
CA ALA A 9 -8.47 30.91 -15.90
C ALA A 9 -9.30 31.84 -16.81
N GLY A 10 -8.75 32.22 -17.97
CA GLY A 10 -9.45 33.08 -18.94
C GLY A 10 -8.61 34.28 -19.38
N HIS A 11 -9.13 35.03 -20.34
CA HIS A 11 -8.44 36.18 -20.97
C HIS A 11 -8.14 37.32 -19.98
N ILE A 12 -7.17 38.15 -20.33
CA ILE A 12 -6.97 39.46 -19.66
C ILE A 12 -8.26 40.28 -19.80
N ASP A 13 -8.56 41.13 -18.84
CA ASP A 13 -9.75 42.00 -18.79
C ASP A 13 -11.12 41.30 -18.74
N HIS A 14 -11.19 39.97 -18.70
CA HIS A 14 -12.43 39.24 -18.46
C HIS A 14 -12.88 39.28 -16.99
N GLY A 15 -12.19 40.01 -16.13
CA GLY A 15 -12.63 40.28 -14.76
C GLY A 15 -12.29 39.23 -13.71
N LYS A 16 -11.27 38.38 -13.91
CA LYS A 16 -10.81 37.35 -12.95
C LYS A 16 -10.58 37.91 -11.55
N THR A 17 -9.70 38.92 -11.42
CA THR A 17 -9.39 39.56 -10.13
C THR A 17 -10.60 40.29 -9.52
N ALA A 18 -11.46 40.91 -10.37
CA ALA A 18 -12.71 41.52 -9.92
C ALA A 18 -13.70 40.47 -9.37
N LEU A 19 -13.79 39.31 -10.02
CA LEU A 19 -14.59 38.18 -9.57
C LEU A 19 -14.12 37.66 -8.19
N ILE A 20 -12.81 37.47 -8.03
CA ILE A 20 -12.23 37.03 -6.76
C ILE A 20 -12.51 38.06 -5.65
N ARG A 21 -12.38 39.35 -5.97
CA ARG A 21 -12.72 40.41 -5.02
C ARG A 21 -14.20 40.38 -4.62
N ALA A 22 -15.11 40.13 -5.57
CA ALA A 22 -16.53 40.00 -5.28
C ALA A 22 -16.85 38.76 -4.42
N LEU A 23 -16.17 37.63 -4.66
CA LEU A 23 -16.33 36.39 -3.89
C LEU A 23 -15.77 36.49 -2.47
N THR A 24 -14.61 37.14 -2.29
CA THR A 24 -13.81 37.08 -1.03
C THR A 24 -13.82 38.38 -0.23
N GLY A 25 -14.23 39.49 -0.82
CA GLY A 25 -14.05 40.83 -0.26
C GLY A 25 -12.62 41.36 -0.20
N ARG A 26 -11.63 40.61 -0.79
CA ARG A 26 -10.20 40.90 -0.73
C ARG A 26 -9.63 41.16 -2.13
N ASN A 27 -8.61 42.01 -2.20
CA ASN A 27 -7.89 42.26 -3.45
C ASN A 27 -6.61 41.43 -3.49
N THR A 28 -6.41 40.65 -4.54
CA THR A 28 -5.24 39.81 -4.78
C THR A 28 -4.06 40.56 -5.37
N ASP A 29 -4.29 41.71 -6.01
CA ASP A 29 -3.24 42.58 -6.56
C ASP A 29 -2.44 43.25 -5.42
N THR A 30 -1.30 42.71 -5.10
CA THR A 30 -0.44 43.21 -4.01
C THR A 30 0.69 44.12 -4.53
N ASN A 31 1.07 43.97 -5.79
CA ASN A 31 2.16 44.69 -6.44
C ASN A 31 1.72 46.11 -6.86
N LYS A 32 2.59 47.11 -6.69
CA LYS A 32 2.31 48.48 -7.17
C LYS A 32 2.10 48.52 -8.68
N GLU A 33 2.90 47.77 -9.42
CA GLU A 33 2.83 47.68 -10.87
C GLU A 33 1.52 47.05 -11.37
N GLU A 34 0.99 46.04 -10.66
CA GLU A 34 -0.32 45.47 -10.95
C GLU A 34 -1.46 46.45 -10.75
N LYS A 35 -1.38 47.26 -9.68
CA LYS A 35 -2.38 48.30 -9.39
C LYS A 35 -2.34 49.48 -10.38
N GLU A 36 -1.15 49.85 -10.85
CA GLU A 36 -0.99 50.92 -11.82
C GLU A 36 -1.39 50.50 -13.23
N ARG A 37 -1.14 49.27 -13.61
CA ARG A 37 -1.45 48.71 -14.94
C ARG A 37 -2.84 48.06 -15.04
N GLY A 38 -3.47 47.73 -13.91
CA GLY A 38 -4.74 47.04 -13.86
C GLY A 38 -4.69 45.59 -14.31
N ILE A 39 -3.49 44.95 -14.33
CA ILE A 39 -3.28 43.59 -14.78
C ILE A 39 -2.54 42.77 -13.74
N THR A 40 -2.96 41.53 -13.54
CA THR A 40 -2.25 40.57 -12.67
C THR A 40 -0.97 40.08 -13.36
N ILE A 41 0.17 40.21 -12.69
CA ILE A 41 1.51 39.84 -13.18
C ILE A 41 1.98 38.53 -12.55
N ASP A 42 1.85 38.43 -11.24
CA ASP A 42 2.24 37.23 -10.46
C ASP A 42 0.99 36.53 -9.91
N LEU A 43 1.16 35.35 -9.35
CA LEU A 43 0.06 34.62 -8.71
C LEU A 43 -0.50 35.41 -7.52
N GLY A 44 -1.80 35.67 -7.54
CA GLY A 44 -2.52 36.20 -6.40
C GLY A 44 -3.06 35.05 -5.53
N PHE A 45 -3.00 35.22 -4.20
CA PHE A 45 -3.50 34.19 -3.29
C PHE A 45 -4.43 34.79 -2.24
N THR A 46 -5.59 34.17 -2.06
CA THR A 46 -6.57 34.53 -1.05
C THR A 46 -7.35 33.32 -0.60
N TRP A 47 -8.36 33.51 0.22
CA TRP A 47 -9.27 32.43 0.65
C TRP A 47 -10.63 33.02 0.99
N PHE A 48 -11.65 32.17 1.02
CA PHE A 48 -12.96 32.51 1.57
C PHE A 48 -13.60 31.29 2.25
N ASP A 49 -14.56 31.58 3.12
CA ASP A 49 -15.30 30.52 3.80
C ASP A 49 -16.51 30.14 2.95
N LEU A 50 -16.65 28.86 2.65
CA LEU A 50 -17.75 28.31 1.88
C LEU A 50 -19.04 28.28 2.72
N PRO A 51 -20.24 28.28 2.10
CA PRO A 51 -21.52 28.19 2.82
C PRO A 51 -21.66 26.95 3.73
N ASN A 52 -20.95 25.85 3.45
CA ASN A 52 -20.91 24.65 4.27
C ASN A 52 -19.95 24.73 5.46
N GLY A 53 -19.23 25.85 5.65
CA GLY A 53 -18.27 26.07 6.73
C GLY A 53 -16.85 25.62 6.45
N ASP A 54 -16.56 25.03 5.28
CA ASP A 54 -15.22 24.73 4.84
C ASP A 54 -14.52 25.97 4.29
N ARG A 55 -13.19 25.93 4.20
CA ARG A 55 -12.38 27.03 3.67
C ARG A 55 -11.71 26.65 2.38
N ALA A 56 -11.99 27.42 1.30
CA ALA A 56 -11.34 27.28 0.01
C ALA A 56 -10.21 28.30 -0.15
N GLY A 57 -9.04 27.79 -0.57
CA GLY A 57 -7.95 28.63 -1.06
C GLY A 57 -8.24 29.08 -2.49
N ILE A 58 -7.92 30.32 -2.84
CA ILE A 58 -8.03 30.83 -4.21
C ILE A 58 -6.65 31.19 -4.75
N VAL A 59 -6.42 30.79 -5.99
CA VAL A 59 -5.25 31.18 -6.80
C VAL A 59 -5.71 32.01 -7.98
N ASP A 60 -5.39 33.29 -7.97
CA ASP A 60 -5.62 34.21 -9.08
C ASP A 60 -4.47 34.14 -10.05
N VAL A 61 -4.73 33.71 -11.27
CA VAL A 61 -3.68 33.58 -12.28
C VAL A 61 -3.68 34.75 -13.28
N PRO A 62 -2.48 35.18 -13.73
CA PRO A 62 -2.39 36.21 -14.75
C PRO A 62 -2.98 35.73 -16.08
N GLY A 63 -3.69 36.60 -16.79
CA GLY A 63 -4.32 36.30 -18.08
C GLY A 63 -3.42 36.55 -19.30
N HIS A 64 -2.33 37.31 -19.17
CA HIS A 64 -1.50 37.72 -20.28
C HIS A 64 -0.46 36.65 -20.66
N GLU A 65 -0.28 36.37 -21.96
CA GLU A 65 0.66 35.36 -22.50
C GLU A 65 2.11 35.45 -21.95
N LYS A 66 2.62 36.70 -21.69
CA LYS A 66 3.95 36.91 -21.09
C LYS A 66 4.09 36.31 -19.70
N PHE A 67 2.96 36.15 -18.98
CA PHE A 67 2.93 35.65 -17.62
C PHE A 67 2.41 34.21 -17.51
N LEU A 68 2.27 33.54 -18.63
CA LEU A 68 1.84 32.17 -18.72
C LEU A 68 2.70 31.18 -17.86
N PRO A 69 4.03 31.35 -17.73
CA PRO A 69 4.81 30.54 -16.78
C PRO A 69 4.36 30.70 -15.32
N ASN A 70 3.84 31.90 -14.96
CA ASN A 70 3.24 32.10 -13.64
C ASN A 70 1.91 31.37 -13.53
N MET A 71 1.06 31.47 -14.54
CA MET A 71 -0.20 30.74 -14.62
C MET A 71 0.03 29.23 -14.48
N LEU A 72 0.90 28.64 -15.28
CA LEU A 72 1.22 27.21 -15.25
C LEU A 72 1.63 26.72 -13.87
N SER A 73 2.42 27.50 -13.14
CA SER A 73 2.82 27.12 -11.79
C SER A 73 1.70 27.23 -10.75
N GLY A 74 0.68 28.06 -11.01
CA GLY A 74 -0.48 28.18 -10.14
C GLY A 74 -1.53 27.09 -10.38
N VAL A 75 -1.70 26.68 -11.64
CA VAL A 75 -2.68 25.64 -12.02
C VAL A 75 -2.34 24.28 -11.41
N TYR A 76 -1.04 24.01 -11.25
CA TYR A 76 -0.60 22.74 -10.66
C TYR A 76 -1.01 22.65 -9.19
N GLY A 77 -1.99 21.82 -8.93
CA GLY A 77 -2.56 21.62 -7.58
C GLY A 77 -3.92 22.30 -7.34
N MET A 78 -4.56 22.84 -8.39
CA MET A 78 -5.96 23.26 -8.32
C MET A 78 -6.89 22.04 -8.35
N ASP A 79 -7.97 22.11 -7.56
CA ASP A 79 -9.02 21.10 -7.52
C ASP A 79 -10.22 21.49 -8.37
N LEU A 80 -10.46 22.81 -8.50
CA LEU A 80 -11.56 23.40 -9.26
C LEU A 80 -11.06 24.64 -10.00
N VAL A 81 -11.48 24.82 -11.25
CA VAL A 81 -11.14 26.01 -12.03
C VAL A 81 -12.38 26.84 -12.37
N LEU A 82 -12.31 28.14 -12.14
CA LEU A 82 -13.29 29.10 -12.64
C LEU A 82 -12.76 29.63 -13.98
N LEU A 83 -13.32 29.14 -15.10
CA LEU A 83 -13.00 29.66 -16.43
C LEU A 83 -13.86 30.89 -16.70
N VAL A 84 -13.20 32.04 -16.67
CA VAL A 84 -13.86 33.35 -16.71
C VAL A 84 -13.91 33.88 -18.15
N ILE A 85 -15.12 34.11 -18.67
CA ILE A 85 -15.39 34.61 -20.01
C ILE A 85 -16.32 35.81 -19.87
N ALA A 86 -15.97 36.92 -20.50
CA ALA A 86 -16.79 38.12 -20.45
C ALA A 86 -17.87 38.10 -21.54
N LEU A 87 -19.14 38.36 -21.18
CA LEU A 87 -20.28 38.32 -22.11
C LEU A 87 -20.27 39.40 -23.18
N ASP A 88 -19.52 40.48 -22.98
CA ASP A 88 -19.35 41.54 -23.96
C ASP A 88 -18.33 41.22 -25.05
N GLU A 89 -17.49 40.18 -24.82
CA GLU A 89 -16.36 39.87 -25.70
C GLU A 89 -16.27 38.42 -26.21
N GLY A 90 -16.89 37.44 -25.51
CA GLY A 90 -16.86 36.02 -25.85
C GLY A 90 -15.49 35.36 -25.61
N ILE A 91 -15.24 34.27 -26.30
CA ILE A 91 -13.97 33.53 -26.22
C ILE A 91 -12.87 34.29 -26.97
N LYS A 92 -11.70 34.39 -26.35
CA LYS A 92 -10.51 35.03 -26.88
C LYS A 92 -9.34 34.05 -27.01
N PRO A 93 -8.32 34.35 -27.83
CA PRO A 93 -7.19 33.41 -28.02
C PRO A 93 -6.51 32.96 -26.74
N GLN A 94 -6.39 33.81 -25.73
CA GLN A 94 -5.81 33.44 -24.43
C GLN A 94 -6.77 32.50 -23.63
N THR A 95 -8.09 32.63 -23.81
CA THR A 95 -9.05 31.69 -23.20
C THR A 95 -8.83 30.30 -23.79
N ILE A 96 -8.65 30.17 -25.10
CA ILE A 96 -8.33 28.92 -25.80
C ILE A 96 -7.02 28.33 -25.26
N GLU A 97 -5.93 29.15 -25.20
CA GLU A 97 -4.64 28.67 -24.67
C GLU A 97 -4.75 28.17 -23.21
N HIS A 98 -5.56 28.85 -22.38
CA HIS A 98 -5.81 28.41 -21.01
C HIS A 98 -6.59 27.08 -20.99
N MET A 99 -7.60 26.91 -21.84
CA MET A 99 -8.34 25.65 -21.97
C MET A 99 -7.43 24.50 -22.40
N GLU A 100 -6.56 24.73 -23.38
CA GLU A 100 -5.57 23.74 -23.81
C GLU A 100 -4.63 23.32 -22.66
N ILE A 101 -4.14 24.26 -21.87
CA ILE A 101 -3.30 23.99 -20.71
C ILE A 101 -4.06 23.17 -19.67
N LEU A 102 -5.30 23.54 -19.36
CA LEU A 102 -6.14 22.79 -18.43
C LEU A 102 -6.38 21.37 -18.92
N SER A 103 -6.59 21.20 -20.23
CA SER A 103 -6.73 19.92 -20.88
C SER A 103 -5.46 19.05 -20.72
N GLN A 104 -4.28 19.61 -21.01
CA GLN A 104 -3.00 18.90 -20.89
C GLN A 104 -2.64 18.55 -19.43
N LEU A 105 -3.06 19.35 -18.48
CA LEU A 105 -2.89 19.09 -17.04
C LEU A 105 -3.95 18.18 -16.46
N HIS A 106 -4.90 17.68 -17.29
CA HIS A 106 -6.01 16.82 -16.89
C HIS A 106 -6.87 17.40 -15.78
N ILE A 107 -7.15 18.71 -15.82
CA ILE A 107 -8.11 19.34 -14.92
C ILE A 107 -9.51 18.94 -15.36
N GLU A 108 -10.21 18.16 -14.56
CA GLU A 108 -11.53 17.63 -14.87
C GLU A 108 -12.66 18.52 -14.36
N ASN A 109 -12.41 19.26 -13.27
CA ASN A 109 -13.44 20.01 -12.58
C ASN A 109 -13.32 21.51 -12.84
N GLY A 110 -14.40 22.12 -13.29
CA GLY A 110 -14.46 23.56 -13.50
C GLY A 110 -15.89 24.09 -13.54
N ILE A 111 -15.98 25.42 -13.60
CA ILE A 111 -17.21 26.17 -13.76
C ILE A 111 -16.96 27.23 -14.82
N LEU A 112 -17.86 27.33 -15.82
CA LEU A 112 -17.86 28.42 -16.79
C LEU A 112 -18.53 29.63 -16.13
N VAL A 113 -17.73 30.69 -15.91
CA VAL A 113 -18.21 31.91 -15.26
C VAL A 113 -18.30 33.02 -16.28
N PHE A 114 -19.51 33.35 -16.68
CA PHE A 114 -19.80 34.45 -17.63
C PHE A 114 -19.89 35.75 -16.85
N THR A 115 -18.92 36.64 -17.06
CA THR A 115 -18.80 37.90 -16.34
C THR A 115 -19.33 39.08 -17.12
N LYS A 116 -19.34 40.29 -16.49
CA LYS A 116 -19.81 41.54 -17.04
C LYS A 116 -21.30 41.52 -17.44
N LEU A 117 -22.14 40.76 -16.69
CA LEU A 117 -23.57 40.66 -16.90
C LEU A 117 -24.25 42.04 -16.93
N ASP A 118 -23.74 43.02 -16.19
CA ASP A 118 -24.23 44.41 -16.12
C ASP A 118 -23.99 45.23 -17.41
N LEU A 119 -23.23 44.71 -18.37
CA LEU A 119 -22.93 45.42 -19.64
C LEU A 119 -23.77 44.94 -20.82
N VAL A 120 -24.54 43.87 -20.66
CA VAL A 120 -25.33 43.23 -21.76
C VAL A 120 -26.79 43.16 -21.38
N ASP A 121 -27.67 43.24 -22.36
CA ASP A 121 -29.09 42.93 -22.22
C ASP A 121 -29.40 41.45 -22.28
N GLU A 122 -30.61 41.05 -22.01
CA GLU A 122 -31.00 39.62 -21.94
C GLU A 122 -30.88 38.92 -23.31
N GLU A 123 -31.19 39.62 -24.40
CA GLU A 123 -31.15 39.09 -25.79
C GLU A 123 -29.67 38.84 -26.19
N TRP A 124 -28.77 39.78 -25.91
CA TRP A 124 -27.33 39.62 -26.16
C TRP A 124 -26.72 38.53 -25.29
N LYS A 125 -27.11 38.44 -24.03
CA LYS A 125 -26.66 37.41 -23.12
C LYS A 125 -26.96 36.00 -23.65
N GLU A 126 -28.22 35.74 -24.07
CA GLU A 126 -28.61 34.45 -24.59
C GLU A 126 -27.81 34.08 -25.86
N LEU A 127 -27.65 35.05 -26.79
CA LEU A 127 -26.88 34.88 -28.02
C LEU A 127 -25.41 34.52 -27.72
N MET A 128 -24.78 35.27 -26.84
CA MET A 128 -23.37 35.06 -26.51
C MET A 128 -23.11 33.74 -25.78
N ILE A 129 -24.00 33.31 -24.90
CA ILE A 129 -23.88 32.00 -24.26
C ILE A 129 -23.95 30.87 -25.29
N GLU A 130 -24.88 30.97 -26.27
CA GLU A 130 -24.98 29.97 -27.35
C GLU A 130 -23.73 29.95 -28.22
N GLU A 131 -23.21 31.10 -28.62
CA GLU A 131 -21.93 31.22 -29.36
C GLU A 131 -20.76 30.59 -28.60
N ILE A 132 -20.62 30.93 -27.32
CA ILE A 132 -19.53 30.35 -26.45
C ILE A 132 -19.67 28.83 -26.37
N ARG A 133 -20.87 28.29 -26.23
CA ARG A 133 -21.10 26.83 -26.20
C ARG A 133 -20.72 26.14 -27.52
N GLU A 134 -21.05 26.78 -28.65
CA GLU A 134 -20.66 26.25 -29.97
C GLU A 134 -19.14 26.28 -30.15
N GLU A 135 -18.47 27.37 -29.78
CA GLU A 135 -17.01 27.46 -29.85
C GLU A 135 -16.34 26.41 -28.95
N ILE A 136 -16.83 26.20 -27.71
CA ILE A 136 -16.31 25.16 -26.82
C ILE A 136 -16.45 23.78 -27.44
N LYS A 137 -17.58 23.46 -28.06
CA LYS A 137 -17.78 22.18 -28.77
C LYS A 137 -16.83 22.01 -29.94
N MET A 138 -16.56 23.10 -30.70
CA MET A 138 -15.61 23.08 -31.83
C MET A 138 -14.17 22.82 -31.39
N LEU A 139 -13.81 23.13 -30.13
CA LEU A 139 -12.51 22.81 -29.54
C LEU A 139 -12.33 21.31 -29.24
N GLY A 140 -13.40 20.51 -29.35
CA GLY A 140 -13.32 19.04 -29.32
C GLY A 140 -12.94 18.41 -27.96
N ASP A 141 -13.00 19.17 -26.88
CA ASP A 141 -12.84 18.67 -25.53
C ASP A 141 -14.18 18.71 -24.76
N ASP A 142 -14.89 17.60 -24.75
CA ASP A 142 -16.22 17.47 -24.16
C ASP A 142 -16.27 17.80 -22.66
N ARG A 143 -15.15 17.83 -21.97
CA ARG A 143 -15.08 18.15 -20.52
C ARG A 143 -15.59 19.55 -20.24
N PHE A 144 -15.15 20.54 -21.03
CA PHE A 144 -15.58 21.92 -20.81
C PHE A 144 -17.07 22.12 -21.09
N ALA A 145 -17.62 21.40 -22.05
CA ALA A 145 -19.06 21.43 -22.34
C ALA A 145 -19.92 20.84 -21.21
N ALA A 146 -19.33 19.99 -20.36
CA ALA A 146 -20.01 19.38 -19.22
C ALA A 146 -19.91 20.23 -17.93
N TRP A 147 -19.11 21.30 -17.92
CA TRP A 147 -18.96 22.15 -16.75
C TRP A 147 -20.24 22.98 -16.49
N PRO A 148 -20.64 23.17 -15.22
CA PRO A 148 -21.75 24.05 -14.89
C PRO A 148 -21.44 25.49 -15.29
N GLU A 149 -22.49 26.23 -15.64
CA GLU A 149 -22.43 27.61 -16.12
C GLU A 149 -23.07 28.56 -15.12
N VAL A 150 -22.53 29.76 -14.97
CA VAL A 150 -23.11 30.81 -14.14
C VAL A 150 -22.81 32.19 -14.71
N CYS A 151 -23.83 33.07 -14.79
CA CYS A 151 -23.66 34.47 -15.15
C CYS A 151 -23.51 35.33 -13.91
N VAL A 152 -22.53 36.25 -13.91
CA VAL A 152 -22.25 37.12 -12.76
C VAL A 152 -21.91 38.54 -13.18
N SER A 153 -22.24 39.49 -12.31
CA SER A 153 -21.64 40.84 -12.34
C SER A 153 -20.85 41.09 -11.05
N SER A 154 -19.53 41.18 -11.18
CA SER A 154 -18.68 41.56 -10.05
C SER A 154 -18.90 42.98 -9.55
N LYS A 155 -19.57 43.82 -10.36
CA LYS A 155 -19.87 45.25 -10.04
C LYS A 155 -21.16 45.39 -9.24
N THR A 156 -22.22 44.67 -9.66
CA THR A 156 -23.53 44.73 -8.99
C THR A 156 -23.66 43.69 -7.87
N GLY A 157 -22.88 42.64 -7.88
CA GLY A 157 -22.97 41.46 -7.02
C GLY A 157 -23.96 40.40 -7.49
N GLU A 158 -24.62 40.63 -8.63
CA GLU A 158 -25.58 39.68 -9.21
C GLU A 158 -24.88 38.33 -9.58
N GLY A 159 -25.51 37.21 -9.24
CA GLY A 159 -25.02 35.87 -9.50
C GLY A 159 -23.91 35.37 -8.58
N ILE A 160 -23.28 36.25 -7.75
CA ILE A 160 -22.14 35.87 -6.90
C ILE A 160 -22.53 34.81 -5.84
N GLU A 161 -23.69 34.96 -5.20
CA GLU A 161 -24.16 33.96 -4.22
C GLU A 161 -24.50 32.61 -4.89
N ASN A 162 -25.09 32.66 -6.09
CA ASN A 162 -25.34 31.45 -6.87
C ASN A 162 -24.03 30.74 -7.25
N LEU A 163 -22.99 31.49 -7.65
CA LEU A 163 -21.67 30.92 -7.92
C LEU A 163 -21.09 30.20 -6.69
N LYS A 164 -21.23 30.76 -5.48
CA LYS A 164 -20.81 30.11 -4.24
C LYS A 164 -21.53 28.77 -4.01
N ILE A 165 -22.83 28.70 -4.30
CA ILE A 165 -23.60 27.46 -4.20
C ILE A 165 -23.12 26.42 -5.21
N ILE A 166 -22.93 26.81 -6.47
CA ILE A 166 -22.45 25.93 -7.53
C ILE A 166 -21.02 25.41 -7.20
N ILE A 167 -20.15 26.24 -6.63
CA ILE A 167 -18.83 25.82 -6.14
C ILE A 167 -18.97 24.69 -5.13
N VAL A 168 -19.83 24.85 -4.10
CA VAL A 168 -20.04 23.82 -3.07
C VAL A 168 -20.60 22.53 -3.68
N GLU A 169 -21.59 22.63 -4.55
CA GLU A 169 -22.19 21.47 -5.22
C GLU A 169 -21.19 20.72 -6.09
N ASN A 170 -20.34 21.46 -6.81
CA ASN A 170 -19.30 20.86 -7.64
C ASN A 170 -18.27 20.14 -6.78
N ILE A 171 -17.83 20.75 -5.68
CA ILE A 171 -16.91 20.16 -4.71
C ILE A 171 -17.48 18.85 -4.13
N LEU A 172 -18.74 18.84 -3.73
CA LEU A 172 -19.40 17.66 -3.15
C LEU A 172 -19.56 16.50 -4.15
N ARG A 173 -19.68 16.82 -5.45
CA ARG A 173 -19.79 15.79 -6.51
C ARG A 173 -18.44 15.15 -6.87
N THR A 174 -17.36 15.89 -6.72
CA THR A 174 -16.04 15.53 -7.23
C THR A 174 -15.07 15.07 -6.14
N HIS A 175 -15.59 14.50 -5.05
CA HIS A 175 -14.82 14.02 -3.91
C HIS A 175 -13.51 13.31 -4.33
N HIS A 176 -12.44 14.05 -4.32
CA HIS A 176 -11.09 13.52 -4.36
C HIS A 176 -10.39 13.93 -3.08
N SER A 177 -10.50 13.11 -2.04
CA SER A 177 -9.66 13.32 -0.87
C SER A 177 -8.21 13.14 -1.32
N ARG A 178 -7.41 14.18 -1.13
CA ARG A 178 -5.96 14.09 -1.40
C ARG A 178 -5.31 13.15 -0.39
N ASP A 179 -4.32 12.41 -0.85
CA ASP A 179 -3.59 11.48 0.01
C ASP A 179 -2.86 12.22 1.14
N THR A 180 -3.43 12.20 2.33
CA THR A 180 -2.81 12.74 3.56
C THR A 180 -1.90 11.72 4.23
N SER A 181 -1.97 10.44 3.86
CA SER A 181 -1.16 9.36 4.43
C SER A 181 0.18 9.15 3.71
N GLY A 182 0.30 9.69 2.50
CA GLY A 182 1.51 9.62 1.68
C GLY A 182 2.67 10.44 2.23
N ALA A 183 3.84 10.27 1.63
CA ALA A 183 5.02 11.06 1.95
C ALA A 183 4.80 12.53 1.54
N PHE A 184 5.02 13.45 2.48
CA PHE A 184 4.89 14.89 2.25
C PHE A 184 5.58 15.35 0.97
N ARG A 185 4.87 16.16 0.15
CA ARG A 185 5.39 16.77 -1.08
C ARG A 185 4.75 18.13 -1.38
N MET A 186 5.58 19.15 -1.59
CA MET A 186 5.16 20.53 -1.92
C MET A 186 6.09 21.14 -2.97
N PRO A 187 5.65 21.33 -4.22
CA PRO A 187 6.36 22.18 -5.19
C PRO A 187 6.41 23.63 -4.69
N ILE A 188 7.58 24.25 -4.77
CA ILE A 188 7.82 25.62 -4.29
C ILE A 188 7.48 26.62 -5.42
N ASP A 189 6.45 27.42 -5.22
CA ASP A 189 6.05 28.46 -6.15
C ASP A 189 6.53 29.86 -5.75
N ARG A 190 6.82 30.11 -4.46
CA ARG A 190 7.30 31.38 -3.94
C ARG A 190 8.40 31.22 -2.91
N ILE A 191 9.40 32.08 -2.98
CA ILE A 191 10.55 32.11 -2.07
C ILE A 191 10.78 33.55 -1.60
N LEU A 192 10.73 33.74 -0.28
CA LEU A 192 10.93 35.06 0.35
C LEU A 192 12.07 34.95 1.37
N SER A 193 12.91 35.98 1.44
CA SER A 193 13.93 36.11 2.47
C SER A 193 13.41 36.97 3.62
N LEU A 194 13.49 36.49 4.85
CA LEU A 194 13.20 37.27 6.06
C LEU A 194 14.54 37.62 6.73
N PRO A 195 14.97 38.92 6.69
CA PRO A 195 16.23 39.30 7.30
C PRO A 195 16.36 38.84 8.74
N GLY A 196 17.46 38.15 9.06
CA GLY A 196 17.74 37.62 10.41
C GLY A 196 16.92 36.40 10.84
N ARG A 197 15.97 35.92 10.03
CA ARG A 197 15.11 34.77 10.40
C ARG A 197 15.26 33.54 9.48
N GLY A 198 15.71 33.74 8.24
CA GLY A 198 15.88 32.67 7.26
C GLY A 198 15.02 32.85 6.01
N THR A 199 14.84 31.79 5.27
CA THR A 199 14.07 31.79 4.02
C THR A 199 12.67 31.19 4.27
N VAL A 200 11.65 31.83 3.72
CA VAL A 200 10.29 31.30 3.67
C VAL A 200 10.04 30.76 2.28
N ILE A 201 9.62 29.50 2.22
CA ILE A 201 9.12 28.86 1.01
C ILE A 201 7.61 28.74 1.10
N ALA A 202 6.93 28.89 -0.02
CA ALA A 202 5.49 28.64 -0.09
C ALA A 202 5.14 27.81 -1.32
N GLY A 203 4.04 27.06 -1.21
CA GLY A 203 3.51 26.20 -2.25
C GLY A 203 2.24 25.49 -1.81
N THR A 204 1.63 24.76 -2.73
CA THR A 204 0.52 23.87 -2.46
C THR A 204 1.04 22.49 -2.09
N ILE A 205 0.60 21.95 -0.97
CA ILE A 205 0.93 20.58 -0.55
C ILE A 205 0.12 19.62 -1.42
N LEU A 206 0.81 18.75 -2.15
CA LEU A 206 0.17 17.78 -3.04
C LEU A 206 -0.16 16.49 -2.33
N GLU A 207 0.69 16.05 -1.41
CA GLU A 207 0.61 14.77 -0.71
C GLU A 207 1.12 14.89 0.73
N GLY A 208 0.56 14.08 1.62
CA GLY A 208 1.00 13.92 3.01
C GLY A 208 0.66 15.08 3.93
N GLU A 209 1.26 15.05 5.10
CA GLU A 209 1.16 16.12 6.11
C GLU A 209 2.54 16.47 6.70
N VAL A 210 2.63 17.63 7.32
CA VAL A 210 3.88 18.14 7.90
C VAL A 210 3.61 19.01 9.13
N HIS A 211 4.51 18.96 10.11
CA HIS A 211 4.44 19.69 11.37
C HIS A 211 5.62 20.65 11.56
N PRO A 212 5.50 21.67 12.43
CA PRO A 212 6.65 22.41 12.91
C PRO A 212 7.69 21.44 13.52
N ASP A 213 8.96 21.75 13.32
CA ASP A 213 10.12 20.97 13.70
C ASP A 213 10.41 19.73 12.85
N ASP A 214 9.54 19.36 11.90
CA ASP A 214 9.82 18.28 10.97
C ASP A 214 11.05 18.59 10.10
N LYS A 215 11.78 17.53 9.78
CA LYS A 215 12.87 17.57 8.82
C LYS A 215 12.33 17.22 7.44
N ILE A 216 12.66 18.06 6.48
CA ILE A 216 12.32 17.89 5.06
C ILE A 216 13.57 17.93 4.20
N MET A 217 13.47 17.44 2.98
CA MET A 217 14.49 17.51 1.95
C MET A 217 14.09 18.51 0.86
N LEU A 218 15.01 19.35 0.45
CA LEU A 218 14.83 20.32 -0.63
C LEU A 218 15.49 19.79 -1.91
N TYR A 219 14.67 19.39 -2.85
CA TYR A 219 15.09 18.83 -4.13
C TYR A 219 15.20 19.92 -5.22
N PRO A 220 16.06 19.75 -6.26
CA PRO A 220 16.88 18.57 -6.57
C PRO A 220 18.24 18.50 -5.86
N LYS A 221 18.62 19.50 -5.06
CA LYS A 221 19.95 19.56 -4.41
C LYS A 221 20.09 18.60 -3.21
N GLU A 222 18.99 17.99 -2.76
CA GLU A 222 18.98 17.08 -1.61
C GLU A 222 19.52 17.71 -0.32
N THR A 223 19.13 18.98 -0.07
CA THR A 223 19.52 19.72 1.12
C THR A 223 18.50 19.50 2.22
N GLU A 224 18.94 18.98 3.38
CA GLU A 224 18.07 18.87 4.55
C GLU A 224 17.75 20.24 5.12
N ALA A 225 16.49 20.46 5.50
CA ALA A 225 16.00 21.63 6.18
C ALA A 225 15.03 21.26 7.31
N ARG A 226 15.01 22.08 8.37
CA ARG A 226 14.03 21.93 9.45
C ARG A 226 13.00 23.03 9.35
N ILE A 227 11.72 22.68 9.45
CA ILE A 227 10.62 23.65 9.48
C ILE A 227 10.54 24.26 10.88
N ARG A 228 10.72 25.59 10.99
CA ARG A 228 10.59 26.28 12.27
C ARG A 228 9.15 26.68 12.57
N SER A 229 8.41 27.09 11.56
CA SER A 229 7.00 27.47 11.69
C SER A 229 6.27 27.25 10.38
N ILE A 230 5.00 27.00 10.48
CA ILE A 230 4.07 26.79 9.37
C ILE A 230 3.02 27.90 9.41
N GLN A 231 2.68 28.46 8.26
CA GLN A 231 1.55 29.34 8.10
C GLN A 231 0.63 28.83 7.00
N VAL A 232 -0.65 28.77 7.31
CA VAL A 232 -1.73 28.45 6.38
C VAL A 232 -2.73 29.61 6.41
N HIS A 233 -3.09 30.14 5.26
CA HIS A 233 -3.97 31.32 5.14
C HIS A 233 -3.51 32.54 5.96
N GLY A 234 -2.19 32.73 6.12
CA GLY A 234 -1.60 33.83 6.87
C GLY A 234 -1.63 33.68 8.39
N GLN A 235 -2.10 32.55 8.91
CA GLN A 235 -2.11 32.23 10.35
C GLN A 235 -1.13 31.11 10.66
N ASN A 236 -0.54 31.13 11.86
CA ASN A 236 0.31 30.03 12.30
C ASN A 236 -0.53 28.77 12.51
N ALA A 237 0.00 27.65 12.04
CA ALA A 237 -0.65 26.34 12.10
C ALA A 237 0.26 25.32 12.77
N GLU A 238 -0.34 24.39 13.53
CA GLU A 238 0.36 23.27 14.17
C GLU A 238 0.64 22.13 13.19
N LYS A 239 -0.06 22.11 12.04
CA LYS A 239 0.20 21.19 10.92
C LYS A 239 -0.30 21.79 9.61
N ALA A 240 0.22 21.28 8.52
CA ALA A 240 -0.29 21.51 7.17
C ALA A 240 -0.41 20.18 6.42
N THR A 241 -1.50 20.02 5.66
CA THR A 241 -1.88 18.77 4.99
C THR A 241 -2.06 18.98 3.49
N ALA A 242 -2.10 17.87 2.75
CA ALA A 242 -2.40 17.88 1.33
C ALA A 242 -3.68 18.69 1.03
N GLY A 243 -3.70 19.43 -0.08
CA GLY A 243 -4.75 20.37 -0.45
C GLY A 243 -4.62 21.77 0.16
N GLN A 244 -3.69 21.99 1.08
CA GLN A 244 -3.45 23.32 1.64
C GLN A 244 -2.32 24.04 0.94
N ARG A 245 -2.50 25.34 0.75
CA ARG A 245 -1.37 26.24 0.48
C ARG A 245 -0.72 26.66 1.78
N ALA A 246 0.56 26.34 1.94
CA ALA A 246 1.30 26.60 3.17
C ALA A 246 2.60 27.36 2.89
N ALA A 247 3.06 28.09 3.91
CA ALA A 247 4.36 28.75 3.92
C ALA A 247 5.19 28.23 5.11
N PHE A 248 6.44 27.86 4.83
CA PHE A 248 7.37 27.29 5.82
C PHE A 248 8.57 28.20 6.02
N LEU A 249 8.88 28.52 7.27
CA LEU A 249 10.11 29.21 7.63
C LEU A 249 11.23 28.18 7.83
N LEU A 250 12.29 28.31 7.02
CA LEU A 250 13.46 27.44 7.02
C LEU A 250 14.71 28.23 7.49
N PRO A 251 15.11 28.10 8.75
CA PRO A 251 16.35 28.71 9.25
C PRO A 251 17.58 28.08 8.58
N GLY A 252 18.59 28.88 8.30
CA GLY A 252 19.87 28.41 7.75
C GLY A 252 19.88 28.17 6.25
N ILE A 253 18.75 28.16 5.58
CA ILE A 253 18.65 28.06 4.12
C ILE A 253 18.70 29.47 3.51
N LYS A 254 19.56 29.68 2.52
CA LYS A 254 19.66 30.96 1.79
C LYS A 254 18.72 30.95 0.58
N LYS A 255 18.14 32.11 0.27
CA LYS A 255 17.22 32.27 -0.87
C LYS A 255 17.86 31.84 -2.19
N GLU A 256 19.16 32.14 -2.38
CA GLU A 256 19.95 31.86 -3.59
C GLU A 256 20.18 30.35 -3.81
N GLU A 257 19.96 29.51 -2.77
CA GLU A 257 20.07 28.05 -2.87
C GLU A 257 18.83 27.41 -3.48
N LEU A 258 17.73 28.16 -3.53
CA LEU A 258 16.42 27.70 -3.98
C LEU A 258 16.00 28.44 -5.24
N LYS A 259 15.28 27.71 -6.08
CA LYS A 259 14.61 28.24 -7.28
C LYS A 259 13.11 27.86 -7.21
N ARG A 260 12.25 28.68 -7.84
CA ARG A 260 10.88 28.30 -8.13
C ARG A 260 10.89 26.98 -8.91
N GLY A 261 10.02 26.04 -8.55
CA GLY A 261 10.00 24.69 -9.11
C GLY A 261 10.87 23.69 -8.38
N ASN A 262 11.67 24.10 -7.37
CA ASN A 262 12.22 23.14 -6.43
C ASN A 262 11.08 22.50 -5.63
N VAL A 263 11.33 21.33 -5.05
CA VAL A 263 10.32 20.57 -4.29
C VAL A 263 10.80 20.38 -2.86
N ALA A 264 9.95 20.75 -1.91
CA ALA A 264 10.09 20.36 -0.52
C ALA A 264 9.33 19.04 -0.31
N ALA A 265 10.02 18.01 0.17
CA ALA A 265 9.39 16.71 0.35
C ALA A 265 9.98 15.96 1.55
N ALA A 266 9.39 14.80 1.90
CA ALA A 266 9.93 13.94 2.94
C ALA A 266 11.36 13.48 2.58
N ILE A 267 12.17 13.20 3.60
CA ILE A 267 13.57 12.81 3.42
C ILE A 267 13.64 11.52 2.61
N HIS A 268 14.47 11.51 1.56
CA HIS A 268 14.68 10.38 0.64
C HIS A 268 13.42 9.86 -0.08
N SER A 269 12.38 10.70 -0.22
CA SER A 269 11.13 10.32 -0.90
C SER A 269 11.15 10.55 -2.42
N MET A 270 12.13 11.25 -2.97
CA MET A 270 12.23 11.55 -4.39
C MET A 270 13.64 11.32 -4.94
N ASN A 271 13.74 11.04 -6.24
CA ASN A 271 14.98 10.80 -6.95
C ASN A 271 15.18 11.88 -8.03
N PRO A 272 16.05 12.87 -7.84
CA PRO A 272 16.33 13.87 -8.86
C PRO A 272 16.93 13.26 -10.14
N SER A 273 16.38 13.62 -11.28
CA SER A 273 16.81 13.08 -12.58
C SER A 273 16.94 14.15 -13.66
N GLU A 274 17.80 13.87 -14.64
CA GLU A 274 17.91 14.61 -15.90
C GLU A 274 17.18 13.91 -17.06
N ARG A 275 16.49 12.79 -16.79
CA ARG A 275 15.78 12.02 -17.80
C ARG A 275 14.44 11.57 -17.27
N LEU A 276 13.40 11.83 -18.06
CA LEU A 276 12.03 11.39 -17.78
C LEU A 276 11.53 10.58 -18.97
N ASP A 277 10.96 9.42 -18.72
CA ASP A 277 10.16 8.75 -19.75
C ASP A 277 8.72 9.25 -19.62
N VAL A 278 8.14 9.61 -20.74
CA VAL A 278 6.85 10.30 -20.78
C VAL A 278 5.96 9.79 -21.92
N LYS A 279 4.65 9.96 -21.76
CA LYS A 279 3.70 10.02 -22.87
C LYS A 279 3.48 11.50 -23.20
N VAL A 280 3.68 11.87 -24.44
CA VAL A 280 3.43 13.22 -24.96
C VAL A 280 2.18 13.18 -25.81
N THR A 281 1.29 14.15 -25.64
CA THR A 281 0.11 14.39 -26.47
C THR A 281 0.19 15.79 -27.04
N MET A 282 0.17 15.90 -28.37
CA MET A 282 0.19 17.19 -29.04
C MET A 282 -1.20 17.86 -28.95
N SER A 283 -1.23 19.18 -28.78
CA SER A 283 -2.46 19.95 -28.94
C SER A 283 -3.03 19.75 -30.35
N ALA A 284 -4.35 19.62 -30.45
CA ALA A 284 -5.02 19.55 -31.74
C ALA A 284 -5.04 20.92 -32.46
N HIS A 285 -4.87 22.00 -31.70
CA HIS A 285 -4.99 23.39 -32.21
C HIS A 285 -3.66 24.03 -32.61
N THR A 286 -2.52 23.35 -32.31
CA THR A 286 -1.24 23.83 -32.80
C THR A 286 -1.06 23.52 -34.29
N GLU A 287 -0.45 24.44 -35.03
CA GLU A 287 -0.04 24.15 -36.41
C GLU A 287 1.35 23.49 -36.48
N ARG A 288 1.98 23.28 -35.35
CA ARG A 288 3.35 22.79 -35.24
C ARG A 288 3.45 21.27 -35.18
N ILE A 289 4.51 20.77 -35.80
CA ILE A 289 4.90 19.36 -35.72
C ILE A 289 6.07 19.24 -34.73
N LEU A 290 5.94 18.35 -33.75
CA LEU A 290 7.03 18.03 -32.82
C LEU A 290 8.00 17.05 -33.46
N LYS A 291 9.19 17.52 -33.78
CA LYS A 291 10.25 16.67 -34.38
C LYS A 291 11.14 16.05 -33.32
N HIS A 292 11.69 14.89 -33.63
CA HIS A 292 12.72 14.25 -32.83
C HIS A 292 13.90 15.19 -32.58
N GLN A 293 14.40 15.25 -31.34
CA GLN A 293 15.44 16.16 -30.83
C GLN A 293 15.05 17.65 -30.74
N SER A 294 13.79 17.99 -30.88
CA SER A 294 13.33 19.35 -30.60
C SER A 294 13.73 19.80 -29.20
N ARG A 295 14.19 21.06 -29.09
CA ARG A 295 14.47 21.70 -27.80
C ARG A 295 13.25 22.51 -27.38
N LEU A 296 12.74 22.25 -26.19
CA LEU A 296 11.49 22.79 -25.69
C LEU A 296 11.61 23.28 -24.26
N HIS A 297 10.68 24.14 -23.86
CA HIS A 297 10.42 24.42 -22.46
C HIS A 297 9.48 23.33 -21.91
N LEU A 298 9.92 22.66 -20.86
CA LEU A 298 9.10 21.77 -20.05
C LEU A 298 8.62 22.54 -18.81
N HIS A 299 7.30 22.62 -18.64
CA HIS A 299 6.65 23.16 -17.44
C HIS A 299 6.06 21.99 -16.65
N ILE A 300 6.54 21.79 -15.40
CA ILE A 300 6.11 20.72 -14.53
C ILE A 300 6.12 21.18 -13.07
N GLY A 301 5.05 20.90 -12.33
CA GLY A 301 4.85 21.49 -11.01
C GLY A 301 4.89 23.01 -11.08
N ALA A 302 5.62 23.65 -10.19
CA ALA A 302 5.83 25.11 -10.21
C ALA A 302 7.05 25.54 -11.05
N GLY A 303 7.74 24.60 -11.72
CA GLY A 303 9.02 24.82 -12.38
C GLY A 303 8.96 24.87 -13.89
N GLN A 304 10.05 25.43 -14.45
CA GLN A 304 10.32 25.44 -15.87
C GLN A 304 11.77 25.01 -16.10
N VAL A 305 11.99 24.07 -17.04
CA VAL A 305 13.33 23.63 -17.45
C VAL A 305 13.37 23.40 -18.94
N LEU A 306 14.53 23.61 -19.54
CA LEU A 306 14.75 23.26 -20.95
C LEU A 306 15.00 21.77 -21.10
N CYS A 307 14.39 21.20 -22.11
CA CYS A 307 14.53 19.76 -22.41
C CYS A 307 14.72 19.50 -23.91
N ARG A 308 15.25 18.34 -24.21
CA ARG A 308 15.34 17.79 -25.56
C ARG A 308 14.49 16.54 -25.66
N VAL A 309 13.60 16.48 -26.65
CA VAL A 309 12.64 15.36 -26.80
C VAL A 309 13.21 14.27 -27.67
N ILE A 310 13.32 13.06 -27.15
CA ILE A 310 13.75 11.84 -27.86
C ILE A 310 12.52 10.98 -28.11
N LEU A 311 11.90 11.09 -29.29
CA LEU A 311 10.73 10.29 -29.65
C LEU A 311 11.11 8.83 -29.89
N PHE A 312 10.28 7.88 -29.41
CA PHE A 312 10.42 6.45 -29.66
C PHE A 312 9.42 5.99 -30.71
N GLY A 313 9.86 5.14 -31.62
CA GLY A 313 9.02 4.54 -32.67
C GLY A 313 8.61 5.50 -33.79
N LYS A 314 8.76 6.81 -33.63
CA LYS A 314 8.39 7.86 -34.59
C LYS A 314 9.50 8.91 -34.74
N ASN A 315 9.50 9.67 -35.86
CA ASN A 315 10.42 10.78 -36.06
C ASN A 315 9.77 12.13 -35.70
N GLU A 316 8.46 12.19 -35.73
CA GLU A 316 7.67 13.39 -35.46
C GLU A 316 6.29 13.01 -34.92
N LEU A 317 5.63 13.96 -34.28
CA LEU A 317 4.24 13.89 -33.86
C LEU A 317 3.50 15.08 -34.48
N ALA A 318 2.39 14.79 -35.15
CA ALA A 318 1.46 15.76 -35.72
C ALA A 318 0.53 16.35 -34.64
N PRO A 319 -0.17 17.47 -34.92
CA PRO A 319 -1.23 17.99 -34.08
C PRO A 319 -2.27 16.89 -33.71
N GLY A 320 -2.67 16.84 -32.44
CA GLY A 320 -3.58 15.82 -31.91
C GLY A 320 -2.98 14.42 -31.72
N GLU A 321 -1.74 14.18 -32.15
CA GLU A 321 -1.11 12.86 -32.04
C GLU A 321 -0.42 12.65 -30.70
N SER A 322 -0.47 11.40 -30.20
CA SER A 322 0.26 11.01 -28.99
C SER A 322 1.41 10.05 -29.31
N GLY A 323 2.45 10.08 -28.47
CA GLY A 323 3.59 9.20 -28.60
C GLY A 323 4.42 9.11 -27.32
N TYR A 324 5.28 8.09 -27.25
CA TYR A 324 6.22 7.92 -26.15
C TYR A 324 7.55 8.62 -26.45
N ALA A 325 8.09 9.25 -25.42
CA ALA A 325 9.34 9.99 -25.54
C ALA A 325 10.16 9.89 -24.26
N GLN A 326 11.47 10.15 -24.37
CA GLN A 326 12.33 10.49 -23.26
C GLN A 326 12.66 11.97 -23.32
N LEU A 327 12.36 12.72 -22.26
CA LEU A 327 12.79 14.09 -22.09
C LEU A 327 14.17 14.09 -21.45
N VAL A 328 15.15 14.66 -22.14
CA VAL A 328 16.51 14.88 -21.63
C VAL A 328 16.59 16.33 -21.18
N LEU A 329 16.68 16.54 -19.89
CA LEU A 329 16.61 17.84 -19.23
C LEU A 329 18.00 18.49 -19.17
N GLU A 330 18.07 19.82 -19.22
CA GLU A 330 19.31 20.58 -19.05
C GLU A 330 19.69 20.80 -17.58
N GLU A 331 18.72 20.60 -16.65
CA GLU A 331 18.94 20.64 -15.19
C GLU A 331 18.22 19.45 -14.55
N LYS A 332 18.73 18.96 -13.41
CA LYS A 332 18.02 17.96 -12.60
C LYS A 332 16.75 18.53 -12.01
N ILE A 333 15.68 17.76 -12.04
CA ILE A 333 14.43 18.07 -11.35
C ILE A 333 13.99 16.86 -10.54
N ALA A 334 13.10 17.07 -9.58
CA ALA A 334 12.48 16.02 -8.80
C ALA A 334 10.98 16.01 -9.08
N VAL A 335 10.51 14.93 -9.68
CA VAL A 335 9.11 14.72 -10.06
C VAL A 335 8.70 13.29 -9.70
N LYS A 336 7.41 12.99 -9.73
CA LYS A 336 6.90 11.64 -9.55
C LYS A 336 6.31 11.09 -10.84
N LYS A 337 6.16 9.77 -10.88
CA LYS A 337 5.34 9.09 -11.89
C LYS A 337 3.94 9.69 -11.85
N ARG A 338 3.32 9.89 -13.02
CA ARG A 338 2.02 10.53 -13.23
C ARG A 338 1.94 12.03 -13.03
N ASP A 339 3.04 12.70 -12.67
CA ASP A 339 3.04 14.16 -12.74
C ASP A 339 2.74 14.61 -14.16
N THR A 340 1.81 15.54 -14.31
CA THR A 340 1.44 16.13 -15.59
C THR A 340 2.40 17.27 -15.97
N PHE A 341 2.55 17.52 -17.24
CA PHE A 341 3.42 18.59 -17.72
C PHE A 341 2.89 19.23 -19.00
N VAL A 342 3.38 20.44 -19.29
CA VAL A 342 3.11 21.17 -20.53
C VAL A 342 4.42 21.43 -21.26
N LEU A 343 4.40 21.27 -22.59
CA LEU A 343 5.50 21.56 -23.49
C LEU A 343 5.22 22.82 -24.29
N ARG A 344 6.23 23.72 -24.35
CA ARG A 344 6.18 24.94 -25.17
C ARG A 344 7.39 25.03 -26.06
N PHE A 345 7.24 25.58 -27.28
CA PHE A 345 8.34 25.86 -28.17
C PHE A 345 9.29 26.89 -27.54
N TYR A 346 10.56 26.78 -27.91
CA TYR A 346 11.59 27.69 -27.43
C TYR A 346 11.43 29.13 -28.03
N SER A 347 11.09 29.21 -29.31
CA SER A 347 10.84 30.50 -30.01
C SER A 347 10.07 30.25 -31.33
N PRO A 348 8.93 30.93 -31.56
CA PRO A 348 8.18 31.69 -30.55
C PRO A 348 7.68 30.83 -29.42
N LEU A 349 7.38 31.44 -28.26
CA LEU A 349 6.78 30.74 -27.11
C LEU A 349 5.32 30.40 -27.42
N GLU A 350 5.05 29.13 -27.75
CA GLU A 350 3.74 28.61 -28.11
C GLU A 350 3.54 27.26 -27.38
N THR A 351 2.38 27.09 -26.79
CA THR A 351 2.00 25.78 -26.18
C THR A 351 1.74 24.80 -27.29
N ILE A 352 2.41 23.63 -27.27
CA ILE A 352 2.30 22.61 -28.33
C ILE A 352 1.64 21.33 -27.86
N GLY A 353 1.50 21.16 -26.56
CA GLY A 353 0.95 19.97 -25.97
C GLY A 353 1.46 19.74 -24.57
N GLY A 354 1.32 18.55 -24.08
CA GLY A 354 1.73 18.15 -22.74
C GLY A 354 1.78 16.64 -22.59
N GLY A 355 1.59 16.16 -21.37
CA GLY A 355 1.54 14.73 -21.13
C GLY A 355 1.74 14.36 -19.68
N ILE A 356 2.08 13.09 -19.50
CA ILE A 356 2.29 12.50 -18.18
C ILE A 356 3.68 11.83 -18.07
N VAL A 357 4.26 11.91 -16.88
CA VAL A 357 5.51 11.20 -16.55
C VAL A 357 5.21 9.74 -16.29
N LEU A 358 5.85 8.84 -17.02
CA LEU A 358 5.76 7.39 -16.87
C LEU A 358 6.87 6.83 -15.98
N ASP A 359 8.09 7.46 -16.06
CA ASP A 359 9.22 7.13 -15.20
C ASP A 359 9.99 8.42 -14.87
N ALA A 360 10.08 8.74 -13.58
CA ALA A 360 10.69 9.95 -13.07
C ALA A 360 12.23 9.88 -12.97
N ALA A 361 12.82 8.69 -13.04
CA ALA A 361 14.25 8.44 -12.92
C ALA A 361 14.76 7.51 -14.02
N ALA A 362 14.36 7.79 -15.27
CA ALA A 362 14.56 6.93 -16.41
C ALA A 362 16.06 6.76 -16.77
N LYS A 363 16.43 5.54 -17.13
CA LYS A 363 17.75 5.24 -17.73
C LYS A 363 17.75 5.66 -19.20
N LYS A 364 18.93 5.87 -19.76
CA LYS A 364 19.08 6.16 -21.19
C LYS A 364 18.65 4.95 -22.03
N HIS A 365 17.64 5.12 -22.85
CA HIS A 365 17.19 4.09 -23.79
C HIS A 365 17.88 4.19 -25.16
N LYS A 366 17.98 3.05 -25.85
CA LYS A 366 18.31 3.02 -27.28
C LYS A 366 17.02 3.26 -28.08
N ARG A 367 16.98 4.35 -28.85
CA ARG A 367 15.80 4.78 -29.62
C ARG A 367 15.22 3.68 -30.54
N THR A 368 16.10 2.86 -31.11
CA THR A 368 15.74 1.81 -32.08
C THR A 368 15.26 0.51 -31.44
N ASN A 369 15.22 0.42 -30.12
CA ASN A 369 14.75 -0.78 -29.42
C ASN A 369 13.21 -0.76 -29.29
N PRO A 370 12.46 -1.61 -30.02
CA PRO A 370 11.00 -1.63 -29.97
C PRO A 370 10.45 -2.06 -28.61
N ALA A 371 11.22 -2.81 -27.82
CA ALA A 371 10.81 -3.21 -26.47
C ALA A 371 10.60 -2.00 -25.52
N VAL A 372 11.25 -0.85 -25.78
CA VAL A 372 11.07 0.35 -24.98
C VAL A 372 9.64 0.87 -25.09
N VAL A 373 9.07 0.90 -26.29
CA VAL A 373 7.69 1.35 -26.51
C VAL A 373 6.71 0.46 -25.77
N GLU A 374 6.91 -0.85 -25.81
CA GLU A 374 6.04 -1.80 -25.11
C GLU A 374 6.16 -1.67 -23.58
N GLU A 375 7.40 -1.49 -23.07
CA GLU A 375 7.62 -1.21 -21.64
C GLU A 375 6.90 0.07 -21.19
N LEU A 376 6.99 1.16 -21.99
CA LEU A 376 6.35 2.42 -21.65
C LEU A 376 4.81 2.33 -21.74
N LYS A 377 4.29 1.54 -22.68
CA LYS A 377 2.87 1.25 -22.78
C LYS A 377 2.36 0.50 -21.55
N GLN A 378 3.10 -0.51 -21.10
CA GLN A 378 2.78 -1.21 -19.86
C GLN A 378 2.84 -0.28 -18.63
N LYS A 379 3.83 0.63 -18.56
CA LYS A 379 3.92 1.64 -17.49
C LYS A 379 2.75 2.64 -17.51
N GLU A 380 2.17 2.91 -18.68
CA GLU A 380 0.98 3.76 -18.81
C GLU A 380 -0.31 3.04 -18.40
N GLU A 381 -0.51 1.79 -18.87
CA GLU A 381 -1.73 1.00 -18.64
C GLU A 381 -1.94 0.63 -17.17
N ASN A 382 -0.86 0.61 -16.38
CA ASN A 382 -0.89 0.27 -14.96
C ASN A 382 -1.46 1.43 -14.12
N LYS A 383 -2.78 1.43 -13.92
CA LYS A 383 -3.50 2.49 -13.17
C LYS A 383 -3.47 2.27 -11.64
N GLU A 384 -4.59 2.12 -11.04
CA GLU A 384 -4.79 2.05 -9.57
C GLU A 384 -4.33 0.71 -8.98
N SER A 385 -4.32 -0.35 -9.80
CA SER A 385 -3.76 -1.66 -9.42
C SER A 385 -2.26 -1.61 -9.05
N ASP A 386 -1.48 -0.65 -9.59
CA ASP A 386 -0.07 -0.50 -9.23
C ASP A 386 0.11 0.15 -7.87
N ILE A 387 -0.71 1.15 -7.52
CA ILE A 387 -0.68 1.78 -6.20
C ILE A 387 -1.03 0.73 -5.15
N LEU A 388 -2.08 -0.05 -5.40
CA LEU A 388 -2.47 -1.16 -4.56
C LEU A 388 -1.33 -2.19 -4.42
N LEU A 389 -0.72 -2.59 -5.53
CA LEU A 389 0.36 -3.56 -5.53
C LEU A 389 1.63 -3.04 -4.84
N GLU A 390 2.00 -1.78 -5.06
CA GLU A 390 3.13 -1.13 -4.36
C GLU A 390 2.86 -1.04 -2.86
N TRP A 391 1.64 -0.71 -2.45
CA TRP A 391 1.27 -0.71 -1.05
C TRP A 391 1.32 -2.12 -0.44
N ILE A 392 0.72 -3.12 -1.10
CA ILE A 392 0.83 -4.51 -0.63
C ILE A 392 2.30 -4.95 -0.54
N ARG A 393 3.14 -4.55 -1.50
CA ARG A 393 4.60 -4.81 -1.47
C ARG A 393 5.32 -4.08 -0.35
N SER A 394 4.86 -2.90 0.03
CA SER A 394 5.43 -2.16 1.17
C SER A 394 5.19 -2.88 2.51
N GLN A 395 4.10 -3.64 2.61
CA GLN A 395 3.74 -4.46 3.77
C GLN A 395 4.51 -5.80 3.80
N LYS A 396 5.80 -5.77 3.51
CA LYS A 396 6.68 -6.96 3.35
C LYS A 396 6.64 -7.95 4.53
N LYS A 397 6.24 -7.49 5.72
CA LYS A 397 6.36 -8.24 6.97
C LYS A 397 5.19 -9.19 7.24
N SER A 398 3.99 -8.91 6.75
CA SER A 398 2.80 -9.75 6.99
C SER A 398 1.76 -9.61 5.88
N PRO A 399 0.92 -10.63 5.65
CA PRO A 399 -0.24 -10.54 4.76
C PRO A 399 -1.23 -9.47 5.22
N VAL A 400 -1.95 -8.88 4.28
CA VAL A 400 -2.95 -7.83 4.52
C VAL A 400 -4.36 -8.33 4.24
N THR A 401 -5.36 -7.73 4.90
CA THR A 401 -6.78 -8.03 4.67
C THR A 401 -7.45 -6.97 3.78
N ILE A 402 -8.64 -7.30 3.25
CA ILE A 402 -9.39 -6.36 2.42
C ILE A 402 -9.82 -5.11 3.21
N GLU A 403 -10.09 -5.24 4.52
CA GLU A 403 -10.42 -4.11 5.38
C GLU A 403 -9.25 -3.12 5.52
N GLN A 404 -8.03 -3.63 5.63
CA GLN A 404 -6.83 -2.79 5.66
C GLN A 404 -6.61 -2.08 4.33
N ILE A 405 -6.90 -2.75 3.20
CA ILE A 405 -6.84 -2.15 1.86
C ILE A 405 -7.92 -1.06 1.71
N LYS A 406 -9.14 -1.31 2.16
CA LYS A 406 -10.24 -0.32 2.14
C LYS A 406 -9.93 0.93 2.94
N SER A 407 -9.27 0.80 4.08
CA SER A 407 -8.89 1.95 4.91
C SER A 407 -7.86 2.86 4.25
N LEU A 408 -7.20 2.38 3.20
CA LEU A 408 -6.19 3.13 2.45
C LEU A 408 -6.73 3.75 1.16
N LEU A 409 -7.56 2.98 0.45
CA LEU A 409 -8.11 3.36 -0.85
C LEU A 409 -9.60 3.66 -0.63
N GLU A 410 -10.02 4.90 -0.81
CA GLU A 410 -11.43 5.29 -0.73
C GLU A 410 -12.24 4.82 -1.97
N ILE A 411 -12.01 3.58 -2.37
CA ILE A 411 -12.61 2.93 -3.53
C ILE A 411 -13.63 1.89 -3.03
N ASN A 412 -14.63 1.60 -3.82
CA ASN A 412 -15.63 0.60 -3.45
C ASN A 412 -15.02 -0.82 -3.45
N GLU A 413 -15.64 -1.74 -2.69
CA GLU A 413 -15.15 -3.12 -2.48
C GLU A 413 -15.07 -3.92 -3.78
N GLU A 414 -15.95 -3.63 -4.72
CA GLU A 414 -16.02 -4.32 -6.00
C GLU A 414 -14.81 -3.96 -6.88
N GLU A 415 -14.43 -2.69 -6.91
CA GLU A 415 -13.24 -2.21 -7.63
C GLU A 415 -11.95 -2.76 -7.02
N ILE A 416 -11.83 -2.74 -5.68
CA ILE A 416 -10.68 -3.37 -4.98
C ILE A 416 -10.59 -4.85 -5.33
N SER A 417 -11.72 -5.56 -5.32
CA SER A 417 -11.78 -7.00 -5.63
C SER A 417 -11.34 -7.28 -7.07
N ASN A 418 -11.76 -6.45 -8.02
CA ASN A 418 -11.35 -6.56 -9.42
C ASN A 418 -9.84 -6.31 -9.60
N MET A 419 -9.29 -5.29 -8.92
CA MET A 419 -7.84 -5.02 -8.95
C MET A 419 -7.01 -6.16 -8.34
N LEU A 420 -7.45 -6.69 -7.19
CA LEU A 420 -6.80 -7.84 -6.56
C LEU A 420 -6.87 -9.09 -7.44
N TYR A 421 -8.01 -9.31 -8.10
CA TYR A 421 -8.16 -10.41 -9.06
C TYR A 421 -7.18 -10.30 -10.23
N GLU A 422 -7.01 -9.11 -10.82
CA GLU A 422 -6.03 -8.89 -11.88
C GLU A 422 -4.58 -9.09 -11.37
N CYS A 423 -4.25 -8.65 -10.16
CA CYS A 423 -2.93 -8.90 -9.56
C CYS A 423 -2.68 -10.40 -9.31
N MET A 424 -3.72 -11.16 -8.92
CA MET A 424 -3.63 -12.62 -8.77
C MET A 424 -3.45 -13.31 -10.12
N LYS A 425 -4.20 -12.92 -11.14
CA LYS A 425 -4.08 -13.44 -12.52
C LYS A 425 -2.69 -13.21 -13.10
N LYS A 426 -2.07 -12.06 -12.80
CA LYS A 426 -0.67 -11.74 -13.15
C LYS A 426 0.36 -12.42 -12.24
N GLN A 427 -0.07 -13.26 -11.29
CA GLN A 427 0.78 -13.94 -10.31
C GLN A 427 1.66 -13.02 -9.46
N GLN A 428 1.24 -11.78 -9.23
CA GLN A 428 1.98 -10.79 -8.44
C GLN A 428 1.73 -10.92 -6.94
N ILE A 429 0.53 -11.38 -6.58
CA ILE A 429 0.12 -11.64 -5.19
C ILE A 429 -0.47 -13.03 -5.06
N VAL A 430 -0.45 -13.56 -3.85
CA VAL A 430 -1.17 -14.78 -3.44
C VAL A 430 -2.32 -14.37 -2.52
N SER A 431 -3.39 -15.16 -2.53
CA SER A 431 -4.49 -15.00 -1.60
C SER A 431 -4.81 -16.30 -0.90
N PHE A 432 -5.22 -16.22 0.36
CA PHE A 432 -5.68 -17.36 1.14
C PHE A 432 -6.78 -16.95 2.11
N ILE A 433 -7.68 -17.89 2.39
CA ILE A 433 -8.88 -17.66 3.19
C ILE A 433 -8.79 -18.43 4.50
N TYR A 434 -9.09 -17.75 5.59
CA TYR A 434 -9.20 -18.37 6.90
C TYR A 434 -10.34 -17.74 7.71
N ARG A 435 -11.28 -18.57 8.19
CA ARG A 435 -12.44 -18.14 9.00
C ARG A 435 -13.18 -16.90 8.47
N LYS A 436 -13.50 -16.88 7.17
CA LYS A 436 -14.18 -15.77 6.46
C LYS A 436 -13.34 -14.50 6.22
N CYS A 437 -12.05 -14.47 6.56
CA CYS A 437 -11.13 -13.39 6.20
C CYS A 437 -10.26 -13.84 5.04
N THR A 438 -10.14 -13.00 4.02
CA THR A 438 -9.20 -13.20 2.91
C THR A 438 -7.95 -12.36 3.17
N TYR A 439 -6.81 -13.00 3.04
CA TYR A 439 -5.49 -12.41 3.18
C TYR A 439 -4.81 -12.34 1.82
N TYR A 440 -4.08 -11.24 1.58
CA TYR A 440 -3.33 -11.00 0.35
C TYR A 440 -1.88 -10.72 0.68
N TRP A 441 -0.96 -11.31 -0.08
CA TRP A 441 0.46 -11.14 0.15
C TRP A 441 1.25 -11.13 -1.16
N PRO A 442 2.36 -10.33 -1.30
CA PRO A 442 3.20 -10.39 -2.48
C PRO A 442 3.75 -11.80 -2.67
N ARG A 443 3.68 -12.34 -3.88
CA ARG A 443 4.16 -13.68 -4.19
C ARG A 443 5.64 -13.86 -3.88
N GLU A 444 6.44 -12.83 -4.14
CA GLU A 444 7.86 -12.81 -3.79
C GLU A 444 8.10 -12.91 -2.28
N SER A 445 7.31 -12.21 -1.48
CA SER A 445 7.42 -12.24 -0.01
C SER A 445 6.98 -13.59 0.55
N GLU A 446 5.94 -14.20 -0.02
CA GLU A 446 5.47 -15.54 0.32
C GLU A 446 6.53 -16.59 0.00
N HIS A 447 7.10 -16.55 -1.19
CA HIS A 447 8.17 -17.46 -1.61
C HIS A 447 9.41 -17.35 -0.72
N ASN A 448 9.89 -16.14 -0.47
CA ASN A 448 11.01 -15.89 0.44
C ASN A 448 10.75 -16.38 1.88
N MET A 449 9.50 -16.28 2.36
CA MET A 449 9.15 -16.77 3.68
C MET A 449 9.10 -18.30 3.71
N TRP A 450 8.59 -18.90 2.65
CA TRP A 450 8.57 -20.34 2.50
C TRP A 450 9.99 -20.95 2.49
N GLU A 451 10.92 -20.36 1.72
CA GLU A 451 12.33 -20.78 1.71
C GLU A 451 12.99 -20.67 3.10
N LYS A 452 12.75 -19.56 3.80
CA LYS A 452 13.24 -19.40 5.18
C LYS A 452 12.67 -20.45 6.13
N MET A 453 11.40 -20.79 5.98
CA MET A 453 10.75 -21.79 6.80
C MET A 453 11.30 -23.19 6.51
N GLU A 454 11.54 -23.53 5.25
CA GLU A 454 12.16 -24.79 4.84
C GLU A 454 13.59 -24.90 5.39
N GLU A 455 14.42 -23.86 5.20
CA GLU A 455 15.79 -23.82 5.71
C GLU A 455 15.83 -23.95 7.23
N TRP A 456 14.91 -23.27 7.94
CA TRP A 456 14.83 -23.36 9.39
C TRP A 456 14.43 -24.76 9.85
N LEU A 457 13.44 -25.37 9.22
CA LEU A 457 12.99 -26.74 9.53
C LEU A 457 14.11 -27.76 9.25
N GLN A 458 14.86 -27.62 8.15
CA GLN A 458 16.02 -28.47 7.88
C GLN A 458 17.06 -28.39 9.02
N LYS A 459 17.41 -27.18 9.46
CA LYS A 459 18.31 -26.97 10.58
C LYS A 459 17.75 -27.54 11.90
N TYR A 460 16.42 -27.36 12.11
CA TYR A 460 15.72 -27.91 13.27
C TYR A 460 15.79 -29.42 13.31
N HIS A 461 15.51 -30.12 12.22
CA HIS A 461 15.60 -31.57 12.12
C HIS A 461 17.02 -32.12 12.25
N GLN A 462 18.03 -31.37 11.77
CA GLN A 462 19.45 -31.72 12.02
C GLN A 462 19.81 -31.62 13.50
N ARG A 463 19.31 -30.62 14.19
CA ARG A 463 19.56 -30.41 15.62
C ARG A 463 18.77 -31.38 16.51
N TYR A 464 17.55 -31.70 16.11
CA TYR A 464 16.62 -32.54 16.86
C TYR A 464 16.13 -33.74 16.02
N PRO A 465 17.04 -34.71 15.74
CA PRO A 465 16.74 -35.79 14.78
C PRO A 465 15.71 -36.78 15.28
N TYR A 466 15.36 -36.74 16.55
CA TYR A 466 14.38 -37.64 17.20
C TYR A 466 13.02 -36.97 17.47
N ARG A 467 12.86 -35.67 17.16
CA ARG A 467 11.57 -34.99 17.31
C ARG A 467 10.70 -35.16 16.08
N CYS A 468 9.41 -35.40 16.30
CA CYS A 468 8.42 -35.53 15.21
C CYS A 468 8.21 -34.22 14.42
N GLY A 469 8.66 -33.09 14.93
CA GLY A 469 8.54 -31.76 14.34
C GLY A 469 8.75 -30.63 15.34
N ALA A 470 8.77 -29.41 14.84
CA ALA A 470 8.80 -28.20 15.64
C ALA A 470 7.37 -27.82 16.09
N THR A 471 7.24 -27.23 17.28
CA THR A 471 5.96 -26.71 17.72
C THR A 471 5.61 -25.41 17.00
N LYS A 472 4.30 -25.13 16.81
CA LYS A 472 3.84 -23.85 16.25
C LYS A 472 4.40 -22.64 16.99
N LYS A 473 4.56 -22.74 18.33
CA LYS A 473 5.09 -21.65 19.13
C LYS A 473 6.57 -21.35 18.83
N GLU A 474 7.38 -22.40 18.65
CA GLU A 474 8.79 -22.25 18.27
C GLU A 474 8.90 -21.59 16.88
N LEU A 475 8.17 -22.09 15.90
CA LEU A 475 8.16 -21.55 14.56
C LEU A 475 7.69 -20.09 14.52
N GLN A 476 6.60 -19.77 15.23
CA GLN A 476 6.06 -18.42 15.29
C GLN A 476 7.06 -17.44 15.95
N LYS A 477 7.70 -17.84 17.04
CA LYS A 477 8.68 -17.00 17.73
C LYS A 477 9.88 -16.66 16.85
N GLU A 478 10.38 -17.61 16.09
CA GLU A 478 11.60 -17.45 15.28
C GLU A 478 11.36 -16.74 13.95
N LEU A 479 10.32 -17.11 13.21
CA LEU A 479 10.11 -16.61 11.85
C LEU A 479 8.95 -15.62 11.72
N PHE A 480 7.97 -15.65 12.62
CA PHE A 480 6.73 -14.90 12.54
C PHE A 480 6.47 -14.03 13.77
N SER A 481 7.53 -13.54 14.42
CA SER A 481 7.45 -12.79 15.69
C SER A 481 6.61 -11.50 15.62
N GLY A 482 6.34 -10.98 14.44
CA GLY A 482 5.49 -9.78 14.24
C GLY A 482 4.08 -10.09 13.73
N TRP A 483 3.70 -11.37 13.60
CA TRP A 483 2.40 -11.74 13.06
C TRP A 483 1.37 -11.98 14.14
N GLU A 484 0.12 -11.59 13.87
CA GLU A 484 -1.00 -11.99 14.70
C GLU A 484 -1.24 -13.51 14.60
N ASN A 485 -1.68 -14.14 15.68
CA ASN A 485 -1.96 -15.59 15.71
C ASN A 485 -2.93 -16.02 14.59
N LYS A 486 -3.92 -15.18 14.26
CA LYS A 486 -4.89 -15.48 13.20
C LYS A 486 -4.24 -15.51 11.82
N THR A 487 -3.36 -14.56 11.52
CA THR A 487 -2.64 -14.48 10.27
C THR A 487 -1.66 -15.64 10.10
N PHE A 488 -0.98 -16.03 11.19
CA PHE A 488 -0.07 -17.16 11.20
C PHE A 488 -0.82 -18.49 10.95
N GLU A 489 -1.93 -18.75 11.65
CA GLU A 489 -2.76 -19.93 11.41
C GLU A 489 -3.36 -19.95 10.00
N ALA A 490 -3.73 -18.78 9.46
CA ALA A 490 -4.21 -18.65 8.09
C ALA A 490 -3.16 -19.10 7.07
N TYR A 491 -1.91 -18.66 7.27
CA TYR A 491 -0.80 -19.03 6.39
C TYR A 491 -0.44 -20.51 6.48
N LEU A 492 -0.42 -21.08 7.68
CA LEU A 492 -0.21 -22.53 7.85
C LEU A 492 -1.29 -23.36 7.13
N SER A 493 -2.55 -22.97 7.28
CA SER A 493 -3.67 -23.65 6.59
C SER A 493 -3.57 -23.50 5.05
N TYR A 494 -3.10 -22.35 4.57
CA TYR A 494 -2.83 -22.14 3.15
C TYR A 494 -1.74 -23.11 2.64
N LEU A 495 -0.64 -23.23 3.36
CA LEU A 495 0.44 -24.14 2.99
C LEU A 495 -0.04 -25.60 2.93
N GLU A 496 -0.85 -26.04 3.90
CA GLU A 496 -1.45 -27.38 3.89
C GLU A 496 -2.31 -27.62 2.64
N SER A 497 -3.23 -26.70 2.34
CA SER A 497 -4.14 -26.83 1.19
C SER A 497 -3.42 -26.74 -0.15
N PHE A 498 -2.40 -25.88 -0.24
CA PHE A 498 -1.59 -25.71 -1.44
C PHE A 498 -0.84 -26.99 -1.83
N TRP A 499 -0.34 -27.75 -0.82
CA TRP A 499 0.36 -29.00 -1.07
C TRP A 499 -0.58 -30.19 -1.31
N GLN A 500 -1.75 -30.21 -0.69
CA GLN A 500 -2.78 -31.22 -0.94
C GLN A 500 -3.29 -31.18 -2.39
N SER A 501 -3.54 -29.98 -2.92
CA SER A 501 -4.03 -29.82 -4.29
C SER A 501 -3.01 -30.19 -5.39
N ARG A 502 -1.70 -30.20 -5.09
CA ARG A 502 -0.64 -30.60 -6.03
C ARG A 502 -0.38 -32.11 -6.05
N THR A 503 -0.83 -32.87 -5.07
CA THR A 503 -0.72 -34.34 -5.09
C THR A 503 -1.59 -34.98 -6.14
N ASP A 504 -2.69 -34.33 -6.54
CA ASP A 504 -3.66 -34.88 -7.49
C ASP A 504 -3.34 -34.59 -8.97
N ILE A 505 -2.37 -33.68 -9.26
CA ILE A 505 -2.09 -33.20 -10.63
C ILE A 505 -0.62 -33.38 -11.08
N ALA A 506 0.26 -33.91 -10.24
CA ALA A 506 1.69 -33.96 -10.53
C ALA A 506 2.04 -34.94 -11.66
N SER A 507 2.35 -34.42 -12.85
CA SER A 507 3.13 -35.09 -13.88
C SER A 507 4.59 -35.24 -13.43
N GLU A 508 5.29 -36.28 -13.92
CA GLU A 508 6.66 -36.66 -13.50
C GLU A 508 7.73 -35.56 -13.68
N SER A 509 7.44 -34.49 -14.40
CA SER A 509 8.34 -33.33 -14.63
C SER A 509 8.44 -32.32 -13.49
N ASP A 510 7.50 -32.32 -12.52
CA ASP A 510 7.44 -31.33 -11.43
C ASP A 510 8.11 -31.81 -10.12
N LYS A 511 8.88 -32.89 -10.15
CA LYS A 511 9.58 -33.45 -8.99
C LYS A 511 10.79 -32.64 -8.47
N GLN A 512 11.03 -31.44 -8.98
CA GLN A 512 12.26 -30.67 -8.71
C GLN A 512 12.10 -29.44 -7.80
N THR A 513 11.02 -29.25 -7.07
CA THR A 513 10.90 -28.07 -6.19
C THR A 513 10.44 -28.43 -4.79
N GLY A 514 11.40 -28.45 -3.87
CA GLY A 514 11.25 -28.19 -2.42
C GLY A 514 10.53 -29.24 -1.59
N SER A 515 11.03 -29.46 -0.38
CA SER A 515 10.42 -30.34 0.64
C SER A 515 9.05 -29.82 1.06
N ARG A 516 8.05 -30.69 1.14
CA ARG A 516 6.69 -30.33 1.56
C ARG A 516 6.65 -30.16 3.08
N ILE A 517 5.84 -29.21 3.57
CA ILE A 517 5.60 -29.03 4.98
C ILE A 517 4.38 -29.84 5.39
N LYS A 518 4.53 -30.67 6.42
CA LYS A 518 3.47 -31.48 7.00
C LYS A 518 3.13 -30.98 8.40
N ARG A 519 1.86 -30.91 8.71
CA ARG A 519 1.35 -30.55 10.02
C ARG A 519 0.66 -31.75 10.66
N ASN A 520 1.05 -32.09 11.87
CA ASN A 520 0.40 -33.08 12.70
C ASN A 520 -0.03 -32.39 14.00
N GLU A 521 -1.32 -32.03 14.11
CA GLU A 521 -1.87 -31.26 15.22
C GLU A 521 -1.10 -29.94 15.47
N ASP A 522 -0.25 -29.89 16.50
CA ASP A 522 0.56 -28.72 16.87
C ASP A 522 2.03 -28.80 16.41
N LEU A 523 2.41 -29.87 15.73
CA LEU A 523 3.76 -30.09 15.23
C LEU A 523 3.84 -29.83 13.73
N ILE A 524 4.95 -29.23 13.30
CA ILE A 524 5.24 -28.87 11.92
C ILE A 524 6.58 -29.50 11.55
N CYS A 525 6.62 -30.26 10.46
CA CYS A 525 7.83 -30.91 9.95
C CYS A 525 7.89 -30.91 8.42
N LEU A 526 9.06 -31.21 7.87
CA LEU A 526 9.20 -31.48 6.45
C LEU A 526 8.60 -32.87 6.15
N SER A 527 7.94 -33.00 4.99
CA SER A 527 7.22 -34.24 4.62
C SER A 527 8.15 -35.44 4.37
N ASP A 528 9.38 -35.14 3.98
CA ASP A 528 10.46 -36.11 3.71
C ASP A 528 11.32 -36.39 4.95
N PHE A 529 11.00 -35.74 6.07
CA PHE A 529 11.67 -36.00 7.33
C PHE A 529 11.12 -37.25 7.99
N GLU A 530 12.01 -38.17 8.26
CA GLU A 530 11.75 -39.36 9.07
C GLU A 530 12.67 -39.34 10.30
N ILE A 531 12.11 -39.76 11.44
CA ILE A 531 12.85 -39.85 12.70
C ILE A 531 14.01 -40.82 12.51
N GLN A 532 15.21 -40.41 12.91
CA GLN A 532 16.40 -41.21 12.71
C GLN A 532 16.51 -42.30 13.78
N HIS A 533 16.37 -43.57 13.38
CA HIS A 533 16.64 -44.73 14.22
C HIS A 533 18.13 -45.15 14.12
N ASP A 534 19.01 -44.22 14.44
CA ASP A 534 20.45 -44.45 14.41
C ASP A 534 20.96 -45.34 15.54
N LYS A 535 22.27 -45.61 15.60
CA LYS A 535 22.87 -46.44 16.64
C LYS A 535 22.59 -45.93 18.06
N LYS A 536 22.54 -44.59 18.24
CA LYS A 536 22.29 -43.97 19.55
C LYS A 536 20.84 -44.19 19.98
N PHE A 537 19.90 -43.99 19.06
CA PHE A 537 18.50 -44.28 19.31
C PHE A 537 18.28 -45.75 19.72
N GLN A 538 18.83 -46.68 18.93
CA GLN A 538 18.69 -48.12 19.18
C GLN A 538 19.31 -48.55 20.52
N GLN A 539 20.43 -47.95 20.92
CA GLN A 539 21.05 -48.20 22.21
C GLN A 539 20.18 -47.74 23.38
N ILE A 540 19.58 -46.55 23.27
CA ILE A 540 18.69 -46.01 24.32
C ILE A 540 17.36 -46.83 24.35
N GLU A 541 16.80 -47.14 23.23
CA GLU A 541 15.61 -48.02 23.14
C GLU A 541 15.87 -49.39 23.79
N ALA A 542 16.98 -50.05 23.38
CA ALA A 542 17.38 -51.32 23.96
C ALA A 542 17.57 -51.28 25.46
N TYR A 543 18.17 -50.20 25.96
CA TYR A 543 18.35 -49.98 27.41
C TYR A 543 17.01 -49.83 28.12
N ILE A 544 16.08 -49.01 27.62
CA ILE A 544 14.74 -48.80 28.19
C ILE A 544 13.98 -50.11 28.23
N LEU A 545 13.91 -50.82 27.10
CA LEU A 545 13.19 -52.06 26.99
C LEU A 545 13.76 -53.16 27.88
N LYS A 546 15.08 -53.28 27.95
CA LYS A 546 15.77 -54.22 28.85
C LYS A 546 15.53 -53.91 30.33
N THR A 547 15.62 -52.62 30.72
CA THR A 547 15.36 -52.18 32.11
C THR A 547 13.92 -52.48 32.54
N LEU A 548 12.94 -52.22 31.63
CA LEU A 548 11.56 -52.59 31.82
C LEU A 548 11.34 -54.13 31.88
N GLU A 549 12.11 -54.90 31.13
CA GLU A 549 12.01 -56.35 31.10
C GLU A 549 12.62 -56.95 32.42
N GLU A 550 13.72 -56.44 32.88
CA GLU A 550 14.34 -56.85 34.16
C GLU A 550 13.47 -56.52 35.39
N ALA A 551 12.67 -55.41 35.29
CA ALA A 551 11.76 -55.03 36.37
C ALA A 551 10.55 -55.96 36.51
N GLY A 552 10.35 -56.96 35.61
CA GLY A 552 9.20 -57.83 35.63
C GLY A 552 7.86 -57.08 35.44
N TYR A 553 6.92 -57.27 36.33
CA TYR A 553 5.62 -56.57 36.35
C TYR A 553 5.61 -55.32 37.25
N GLN A 554 6.76 -54.96 37.82
CA GLN A 554 6.94 -53.73 38.58
C GLN A 554 6.90 -52.52 37.61
N LEU A 555 6.21 -51.47 37.98
CA LEU A 555 6.13 -50.24 37.20
C LEU A 555 7.34 -49.36 37.53
N LEU A 556 8.03 -48.85 36.53
CA LEU A 556 9.16 -47.94 36.68
C LEU A 556 8.78 -46.52 36.35
N LEU A 557 9.34 -45.57 37.10
CA LEU A 557 9.19 -44.15 36.86
C LEU A 557 10.01 -43.71 35.62
N TYR A 558 9.55 -42.71 34.92
CA TYR A 558 10.28 -42.07 33.85
C TYR A 558 11.77 -41.80 34.14
N LYS A 559 12.04 -41.33 35.39
CA LYS A 559 13.41 -41.01 35.81
C LYS A 559 14.31 -42.25 35.98
N GLU A 560 13.73 -43.41 36.27
CA GLU A 560 14.44 -44.67 36.45
C GLU A 560 14.84 -45.33 35.12
N LEU A 561 14.16 -44.91 34.05
CA LEU A 561 14.38 -45.43 32.69
C LEU A 561 15.52 -44.66 31.95
N ARG A 562 16.02 -43.57 32.52
CA ARG A 562 17.05 -42.77 31.86
C ARG A 562 18.48 -43.31 32.13
N PRO A 563 19.27 -43.62 31.12
CA PRO A 563 20.68 -43.93 31.25
C PRO A 563 21.47 -42.75 31.81
N GLN A 564 22.44 -43.00 32.72
CA GLN A 564 23.21 -41.92 33.37
C GLN A 564 24.02 -41.03 32.41
N ASN A 565 24.39 -41.52 31.26
CA ASN A 565 25.23 -40.83 30.27
C ASN A 565 24.45 -40.23 29.08
N VAL A 566 23.14 -40.11 29.17
CA VAL A 566 22.32 -39.56 28.11
C VAL A 566 21.76 -38.19 28.51
N ASP A 567 21.89 -37.21 27.62
CA ASP A 567 21.32 -35.88 27.80
C ASP A 567 19.81 -35.96 27.98
N GLU A 568 19.25 -35.13 28.85
CA GLU A 568 17.85 -35.16 29.22
C GLU A 568 16.94 -34.87 28.04
N GLU A 569 17.28 -33.87 27.22
CA GLU A 569 16.52 -33.47 26.06
C GLU A 569 16.49 -34.60 25.01
N CYS A 570 17.63 -35.19 24.72
CA CYS A 570 17.74 -36.32 23.80
C CYS A 570 16.96 -37.56 24.31
N PHE A 571 16.99 -37.84 25.62
CA PHE A 571 16.22 -38.92 26.20
C PHE A 571 14.71 -38.70 26.08
N GLU A 572 14.28 -37.47 26.42
CA GLU A 572 12.86 -37.09 26.33
C GLU A 572 12.31 -37.22 24.92
N ASP A 573 13.09 -36.79 23.92
CA ASP A 573 12.73 -36.91 22.51
C ASP A 573 12.54 -38.37 22.10
N ILE A 574 13.50 -39.25 22.39
CA ILE A 574 13.44 -40.69 22.08
C ILE A 574 12.33 -41.36 22.86
N PHE A 575 12.17 -41.04 24.13
CA PHE A 575 11.13 -41.58 24.98
C PHE A 575 9.72 -41.25 24.46
N THR A 576 9.54 -40.02 23.96
CA THR A 576 8.29 -39.56 23.34
C THR A 576 7.99 -40.34 22.05
N VAL A 577 9.03 -40.65 21.25
CA VAL A 577 8.86 -41.48 20.04
C VAL A 577 8.41 -42.88 20.43
N LEU A 578 9.07 -43.52 21.37
CA LEU A 578 8.69 -44.90 21.82
C LEU A 578 7.27 -44.96 22.39
N LYS A 579 6.83 -43.87 23.07
CA LYS A 579 5.44 -43.75 23.54
C LYS A 579 4.46 -43.61 22.37
N ASN A 580 4.77 -42.76 21.37
CA ASN A 580 3.94 -42.57 20.19
C ASN A 580 3.86 -43.84 19.31
N GLU A 581 4.95 -44.59 19.21
CA GLU A 581 4.98 -45.91 18.56
C GLU A 581 4.21 -47.02 19.35
N GLY A 582 3.74 -46.68 20.54
CA GLY A 582 3.03 -47.63 21.41
C GLY A 582 3.89 -48.74 22.01
N LYS A 583 5.25 -48.56 21.97
CA LYS A 583 6.17 -49.48 22.63
C LYS A 583 6.15 -49.34 24.15
N LEU A 584 5.93 -48.09 24.61
CA LEU A 584 5.80 -47.72 26.03
C LEU A 584 4.37 -47.26 26.32
N ILE A 585 3.82 -47.75 27.39
CA ILE A 585 2.47 -47.43 27.84
C ILE A 585 2.53 -46.87 29.25
N GLU A 586 1.90 -45.74 29.46
CA GLU A 586 1.77 -45.07 30.73
C GLU A 586 0.58 -45.71 31.53
N ILE A 587 0.91 -46.33 32.62
CA ILE A 587 -0.08 -47.02 33.48
C ILE A 587 -0.65 -46.08 34.56
N ALA A 588 0.23 -45.25 35.14
CA ALA A 588 -0.15 -44.24 36.12
C ALA A 588 0.85 -43.05 35.96
N ASP A 589 0.60 -41.91 36.60
CA ASP A 589 1.40 -40.70 36.46
C ASP A 589 2.90 -41.01 36.47
N SER A 590 3.54 -40.85 35.30
CA SER A 590 4.98 -41.09 35.07
C SER A 590 5.47 -42.52 35.29
N TYR A 591 4.59 -43.52 35.38
CA TYR A 591 4.92 -44.96 35.49
C TYR A 591 4.65 -45.67 34.15
N TYR A 592 5.65 -46.36 33.66
CA TYR A 592 5.63 -46.95 32.33
C TYR A 592 5.86 -48.46 32.33
N VAL A 593 5.37 -49.10 31.26
CA VAL A 593 5.54 -50.52 30.98
C VAL A 593 5.60 -50.74 29.46
N THR A 594 6.12 -51.89 29.03
CA THR A 594 6.07 -52.26 27.60
C THR A 594 4.65 -52.79 27.25
N LYS A 595 4.27 -52.61 25.96
CA LYS A 595 3.02 -53.13 25.42
C LYS A 595 2.89 -54.68 25.61
N VAL A 596 4.00 -55.38 25.45
CA VAL A 596 4.05 -56.84 25.63
C VAL A 596 3.67 -57.26 27.07
N LYS A 597 4.22 -56.52 28.06
CA LYS A 597 3.89 -56.81 29.48
C LYS A 597 2.45 -56.43 29.86
N LEU A 598 1.96 -55.30 29.32
CA LEU A 598 0.55 -54.97 29.50
C LEU A 598 -0.34 -56.10 29.01
N GLN A 599 -0.07 -56.63 27.83
CA GLN A 599 -0.82 -57.76 27.28
C GLN A 599 -0.74 -59.02 28.15
N ALA A 600 0.46 -59.33 28.63
CA ALA A 600 0.66 -60.46 29.54
C ALA A 600 -0.09 -60.30 30.89
N VAL A 601 -0.20 -59.07 31.42
CA VAL A 601 -1.00 -58.79 32.60
C VAL A 601 -2.49 -58.96 32.33
N ILE A 602 -2.98 -58.50 31.17
CA ILE A 602 -4.38 -58.68 30.75
C ILE A 602 -4.71 -60.19 30.68
N GLU A 603 -3.85 -60.96 30.01
CA GLU A 603 -4.05 -62.43 29.89
C GLU A 603 -4.07 -63.13 31.26
N LYS A 604 -3.19 -62.77 32.17
CA LYS A 604 -3.22 -63.32 33.56
C LYS A 604 -4.48 -62.95 34.32
N VAL A 605 -4.97 -61.72 34.14
CA VAL A 605 -6.22 -61.27 34.76
C VAL A 605 -7.45 -61.96 34.17
N GLU A 606 -7.48 -62.13 32.86
CA GLU A 606 -8.53 -62.92 32.19
C GLU A 606 -8.53 -64.43 32.64
N GLN A 607 -7.32 -65.00 32.79
CA GLN A 607 -7.19 -66.38 33.30
C GLN A 607 -7.70 -66.47 34.73
N HIS A 608 -7.39 -65.50 35.60
CA HIS A 608 -7.91 -65.45 36.99
C HIS A 608 -9.43 -65.40 37.00
N PHE A 609 -10.10 -64.63 36.12
CA PHE A 609 -11.55 -64.57 36.05
C PHE A 609 -12.23 -65.81 35.46
N ARG A 610 -11.45 -66.67 34.81
CA ARG A 610 -12.02 -68.04 34.43
C ARG A 610 -12.17 -68.95 35.61
N GLU A 611 -11.36 -68.79 36.68
CA GLU A 611 -11.31 -69.59 37.85
C GLU A 611 -12.01 -68.94 39.06
N ASN A 612 -11.96 -67.59 39.14
CA ASN A 612 -12.45 -66.80 40.26
C ASN A 612 -13.38 -65.69 39.77
N LYS A 613 -14.45 -65.39 40.51
CA LYS A 613 -15.38 -64.31 40.14
C LYS A 613 -14.86 -62.89 40.53
N ILE A 614 -13.97 -62.82 41.52
CA ILE A 614 -13.46 -61.55 42.11
C ILE A 614 -11.95 -61.55 42.03
N LEU A 615 -11.37 -60.37 41.77
CA LEU A 615 -9.94 -60.09 41.84
C LEU A 615 -9.70 -59.00 42.89
N THR A 616 -8.87 -59.29 43.87
CA THR A 616 -8.50 -58.36 44.94
C THR A 616 -7.10 -57.76 44.70
N TYR A 617 -6.79 -56.65 45.37
CA TYR A 617 -5.43 -56.09 45.35
C TYR A 617 -4.37 -57.06 45.87
N SER A 618 -4.68 -57.92 46.83
CA SER A 618 -3.77 -58.94 47.33
C SER A 618 -3.48 -60.02 46.32
N GLU A 619 -4.54 -60.56 45.68
CA GLU A 619 -4.37 -61.53 44.60
C GLU A 619 -3.62 -60.98 43.40
N MET A 620 -3.90 -59.74 43.00
CA MET A 620 -3.12 -59.08 41.94
C MET A 620 -1.66 -58.93 42.30
N ARG A 621 -1.33 -58.53 43.54
CA ARG A 621 0.00 -58.47 44.04
C ARG A 621 0.73 -59.81 43.99
N ASP A 622 0.06 -60.87 44.46
CA ASP A 622 0.66 -62.20 44.57
C ASP A 622 0.79 -62.87 43.19
N ASN A 623 -0.20 -62.70 42.29
CA ASN A 623 -0.17 -63.22 40.91
C ASN A 623 0.92 -62.59 40.06
N LEU A 624 1.31 -61.34 40.33
CA LEU A 624 2.30 -60.62 39.53
C LEU A 624 3.65 -60.46 40.32
N GLU A 625 3.72 -60.88 41.58
CA GLU A 625 4.90 -60.73 42.44
C GLU A 625 5.36 -59.27 42.59
N ILE A 626 4.43 -58.37 42.81
CA ILE A 626 4.67 -56.90 42.81
C ILE A 626 4.30 -56.27 44.16
N SER A 627 4.67 -54.98 44.34
CA SER A 627 4.29 -54.23 45.54
C SER A 627 2.76 -53.96 45.58
N ARG A 628 2.21 -53.76 46.79
CA ARG A 628 0.81 -53.36 46.98
C ARG A 628 0.46 -52.06 46.24
N LYS A 629 1.40 -51.12 46.18
CA LYS A 629 1.29 -49.84 45.47
C LYS A 629 1.16 -50.08 43.95
N THR A 630 2.02 -50.92 43.39
CA THR A 630 2.02 -51.29 41.96
C THR A 630 0.75 -52.07 41.60
N ALA A 631 0.27 -52.99 42.44
CA ALA A 631 -0.98 -53.74 42.23
C ALA A 631 -2.18 -52.79 42.14
N LYS A 632 -2.24 -51.76 42.99
CA LYS A 632 -3.26 -50.72 42.93
C LYS A 632 -3.23 -49.96 41.61
N MET A 633 -2.08 -49.51 41.15
CA MET A 633 -1.91 -48.78 39.88
C MET A 633 -2.37 -49.66 38.68
N TRP A 634 -1.97 -50.92 38.66
CA TRP A 634 -2.40 -51.87 37.63
C TRP A 634 -3.91 -52.01 37.59
N ILE A 635 -4.56 -52.22 38.72
CA ILE A 635 -6.01 -52.38 38.78
C ILE A 635 -6.75 -51.13 38.36
N GLU A 636 -6.30 -49.96 38.80
CA GLU A 636 -6.88 -48.67 38.37
C GLU A 636 -6.74 -48.45 36.86
N TYR A 637 -5.63 -48.87 36.26
CA TYR A 637 -5.44 -48.81 34.81
C TYR A 637 -6.33 -49.81 34.08
N LEU A 638 -6.45 -51.04 34.56
CA LEU A 638 -7.33 -52.06 33.99
C LEU A 638 -8.82 -51.64 34.06
N ASP A 639 -9.23 -50.92 35.12
CA ASP A 639 -10.55 -50.30 35.20
C ASP A 639 -10.70 -49.21 34.10
N LYS A 640 -9.69 -48.37 33.90
CA LYS A 640 -9.69 -47.30 32.88
C LYS A 640 -9.85 -47.88 31.46
N ILE A 641 -9.18 -48.96 31.15
CA ILE A 641 -9.25 -49.62 29.84
C ILE A 641 -10.41 -50.63 29.72
N LYS A 642 -11.28 -50.70 30.73
CA LYS A 642 -12.49 -51.55 30.77
C LYS A 642 -12.21 -53.04 30.67
N ILE A 643 -11.15 -53.50 31.29
CA ILE A 643 -10.91 -54.97 31.51
C ILE A 643 -11.53 -55.39 32.82
N THR A 644 -11.42 -54.55 33.86
CA THR A 644 -12.03 -54.78 35.16
C THR A 644 -13.02 -53.67 35.51
N MET A 645 -13.89 -53.91 36.49
CA MET A 645 -14.77 -52.93 37.08
C MET A 645 -14.92 -53.18 38.59
N ARG A 646 -15.09 -52.12 39.36
CA ARG A 646 -15.25 -52.15 40.80
C ARG A 646 -16.56 -52.84 41.19
N CYS A 647 -16.48 -53.71 42.15
CA CYS A 647 -17.68 -54.43 42.71
C CYS A 647 -17.58 -54.41 44.23
N GLY A 648 -18.59 -53.86 44.88
CA GLY A 648 -18.66 -53.89 46.39
C GLY A 648 -17.60 -52.96 47.03
N ASN A 649 -16.57 -53.54 47.64
CA ASN A 649 -15.53 -52.87 48.38
C ASN A 649 -14.50 -52.18 47.41
N GLU A 650 -13.74 -51.22 47.95
CA GLU A 650 -12.71 -50.51 47.17
C GLU A 650 -11.60 -51.40 46.59
N THR A 651 -11.41 -52.58 47.19
CA THR A 651 -10.32 -53.51 46.88
C THR A 651 -10.72 -54.64 45.94
N GLU A 652 -12.02 -54.77 45.58
CA GLU A 652 -12.54 -55.87 44.81
C GLU A 652 -12.95 -55.48 43.39
N ARG A 653 -12.61 -56.28 42.40
CA ARG A 653 -12.93 -56.13 40.98
C ARG A 653 -13.57 -57.39 40.39
N VAL A 654 -14.42 -57.17 39.41
CA VAL A 654 -14.99 -58.20 38.54
C VAL A 654 -14.64 -57.92 37.09
N ALA A 655 -14.73 -58.88 36.19
CA ALA A 655 -14.50 -58.67 34.78
C ALA A 655 -15.53 -57.69 34.20
N PHE A 656 -15.10 -56.76 33.35
CA PHE A 656 -15.99 -55.81 32.72
C PHE A 656 -16.96 -56.52 31.77
N GLY A 657 -18.26 -56.28 31.94
CA GLY A 657 -19.31 -56.93 31.13
C GLY A 657 -19.98 -58.14 31.73
N LEU A 658 -19.49 -58.70 32.83
CA LEU A 658 -20.26 -59.66 33.67
C LEU A 658 -21.24 -58.82 34.52
N LYS A 659 -22.47 -58.69 34.07
CA LYS A 659 -23.59 -58.29 34.96
C LYS A 659 -23.92 -59.50 35.90
N GLU A 660 -24.12 -59.15 37.18
CA GLU A 660 -24.68 -60.10 38.15
C GLU A 660 -25.92 -60.85 37.64
#